data_38b222a2c5a76279e0368f3d398255d9
#
_entry.id   38b222a2c5a76279e0368f3d398255d9
#
_cell.length_a   1.000
_cell.length_b   1.000
_cell.length_c   1.000
_cell.angle_alpha   90.00
_cell.angle_beta   90.00
_cell.angle_gamma   90.00
#
_symmetry.space_group_name_H-M   'P 1'
#
loop_
_entity.id
_entity.type
_entity.pdbx_description
1 polymer ?
#
loop_
_entity_poly.entity_id
_entity_poly.type
_entity_poly.pdbx_seq_one_letter_code
_entity_poly.pdbx_strand_id
1 'polypeptide(L)'
;MPRRLLLLLLCLLISHTLAAQPSLVDWMPRVEDQTGLWWVNGPPTMFQRAERTKDEVLGFQFGKQTMLFDTRRVRPLEGEWECAVIAEGRRFVCNGHTQPEDEWQQPVRFVESGRFFQRVVIEGLTFADAEGKAFNGTARLEISAWPDRLAFRLESESEAVMELRHGGKKVSGRRSVLLEALASASKAVVESELAVTRDEALGCHRLALPEERWSNAGGTYYPEEHLDRIDRWRVTLRNDTDEPTVARLMFTQEKHLPITGFTPMLCEPDGAPTGIPVQVSKNWHIRAEKGRLPHDGQWFHGFAWVRVPPKSRRELVFQMVHARYGGVCAASHAQLCLIGWGHNQFWDEAAVGSFGESICFEPGRVQRRCFITDVRPLMTLPVEAKAKRWGWAENCGGGDFLMWKDAQGRYQEMKGTRTEYRAQGPCLTEVSYREESSGGEIAARMDVSVPAANDHLRTFLRLRYDMRKPVRWQRLAFFQLGADFYNDVPARRVAIGDVTGLREEWEPRRAKDEVDRTALPLAGEGAWVSVHGVERAVLKKGHAAASRGFIVRSWRAVLGGKPAAPHLATFCIEWGKNNHRTAVELAPPPGISELQPGDFVEAELELVIFPADAAAYYGPDAKLSDMLARDADTWRPVHREAQGNALKPIAKRGEITNSYPLVVAVDQEQRAQIIVKGGLGHVPVTFADLKSPKGHRVLVNGQPITHWQTNWDPATQRWQIVCNVAAGENREIVLDTVNE
;
A
#
# COMPACT_ATOMS: atom_id res chain seq x y z
N MET A 1 -4.69 34.94 59.68
CA MET A 1 -4.81 35.18 58.24
C MET A 1 -3.64 34.69 57.35
N PRO A 2 -2.70 33.85 57.79
CA PRO A 2 -1.64 33.42 56.84
C PRO A 2 -1.88 32.09 56.15
N ARG A 3 -2.83 31.23 56.59
CA ARG A 3 -3.02 29.90 55.95
C ARG A 3 -3.83 29.89 54.63
N ARG A 4 -4.68 30.87 54.39
CA ARG A 4 -5.49 30.96 53.15
C ARG A 4 -4.67 31.55 51.98
N LEU A 5 -3.69 32.37 52.26
CA LEU A 5 -2.79 32.93 51.23
C LEU A 5 -1.82 31.88 50.70
N LEU A 6 -1.34 30.96 51.57
CA LEU A 6 -0.44 29.86 51.16
C LEU A 6 -1.15 28.79 50.31
N LEU A 7 -2.43 28.52 50.59
CA LEU A 7 -3.22 27.59 49.74
C LEU A 7 -3.54 28.20 48.35
N LEU A 8 -3.79 29.51 48.28
CA LEU A 8 -4.01 30.18 46.99
C LEU A 8 -2.71 30.27 46.18
N LEU A 9 -1.57 30.47 46.79
CA LEU A 9 -0.27 30.42 46.11
C LEU A 9 0.11 28.99 45.69
N LEU A 10 -0.23 27.97 46.48
CA LEU A 10 -0.03 26.55 46.06
C LEU A 10 -0.97 26.16 44.92
N CYS A 11 -2.23 26.60 44.95
CA CYS A 11 -3.14 26.39 43.81
C CYS A 11 -2.73 27.16 42.56
N LEU A 12 -2.13 28.35 42.69
CA LEU A 12 -1.59 29.11 41.55
C LEU A 12 -0.25 28.54 41.04
N LEU A 13 0.55 27.88 41.87
CA LEU A 13 1.76 27.21 41.48
C LEU A 13 1.47 25.79 40.84
N ILE A 14 0.37 25.16 41.22
CA ILE A 14 -0.05 23.89 40.62
C ILE A 14 -0.77 24.11 39.27
N SER A 15 -1.37 25.32 39.07
CA SER A 15 -2.00 25.66 37.79
C SER A 15 -1.05 26.10 36.69
N HIS A 16 0.27 26.16 36.94
CA HIS A 16 1.27 26.57 35.93
C HIS A 16 2.14 25.46 35.37
N THR A 17 1.85 24.18 35.62
CA THR A 17 2.63 23.07 35.10
C THR A 17 1.87 21.93 34.46
N LEU A 18 0.59 22.11 34.17
CA LEU A 18 -0.07 21.32 33.14
C LEU A 18 0.14 22.04 31.81
N ALA A 19 1.39 22.00 31.29
CA ALA A 19 1.58 22.21 29.87
C ALA A 19 0.66 21.22 29.16
N ALA A 20 -0.31 21.74 28.43
CA ALA A 20 -1.20 20.93 27.62
C ALA A 20 -0.34 19.91 26.87
N GLN A 21 -0.55 18.61 27.10
CA GLN A 21 0.19 17.60 26.34
C GLN A 21 -0.05 17.89 24.87
N PRO A 22 1.00 17.95 24.05
CA PRO A 22 0.85 18.26 22.64
C PRO A 22 -0.14 17.29 22.02
N SER A 23 -1.03 17.79 21.17
CA SER A 23 -1.96 16.95 20.46
C SER A 23 -1.20 15.98 19.55
N LEU A 24 -1.75 14.81 19.27
CA LEU A 24 -1.12 13.84 18.34
C LEU A 24 -0.81 14.48 16.97
N VAL A 25 -1.61 15.46 16.55
CA VAL A 25 -1.40 16.24 15.30
C VAL A 25 -0.06 16.94 15.32
N ASP A 26 0.44 17.37 16.48
CA ASP A 26 1.73 18.03 16.60
C ASP A 26 2.93 17.06 16.44
N TRP A 27 2.67 15.76 16.48
CA TRP A 27 3.66 14.69 16.36
C TRP A 27 3.84 14.17 14.93
N MET A 28 2.99 14.58 14.00
CA MET A 28 2.99 14.12 12.61
C MET A 28 3.36 15.26 11.65
N PRO A 29 3.99 14.96 10.50
CA PRO A 29 4.15 15.94 9.44
C PRO A 29 2.79 16.34 8.90
N ARG A 30 2.64 17.61 8.55
CA ARG A 30 1.48 18.05 7.79
C ARG A 30 1.52 17.46 6.39
N VAL A 31 0.36 17.23 5.80
CA VAL A 31 0.27 16.64 4.44
C VAL A 31 0.98 17.52 3.42
N GLU A 32 0.93 18.84 3.62
CA GLU A 32 1.55 19.82 2.73
C GLU A 32 3.10 19.85 2.83
N ASP A 33 3.66 19.36 3.92
CA ASP A 33 5.11 19.38 4.17
C ASP A 33 5.80 18.08 3.77
N GLN A 34 5.08 17.16 3.10
CA GLN A 34 5.63 15.85 2.75
C GLN A 34 6.56 15.92 1.56
N THR A 35 7.66 15.23 1.67
CA THR A 35 8.52 14.91 0.53
C THR A 35 7.88 13.80 -0.30
N GLY A 36 8.08 13.84 -1.60
CA GLY A 36 7.62 12.81 -2.52
C GLY A 36 8.61 12.60 -3.65
N LEU A 37 8.80 11.36 -4.02
CA LEU A 37 9.56 10.94 -5.20
C LEU A 37 8.60 10.20 -6.13
N TRP A 38 8.65 10.52 -7.43
CA TRP A 38 7.83 9.83 -8.42
C TRP A 38 8.51 9.83 -9.80
N TRP A 39 8.16 8.86 -10.63
CA TRP A 39 8.53 8.89 -12.02
C TRP A 39 7.64 9.87 -12.81
N VAL A 40 8.26 10.75 -13.54
CA VAL A 40 7.57 11.61 -14.51
C VAL A 40 7.45 10.88 -15.85
N ASN A 41 8.58 10.30 -16.29
CA ASN A 41 8.64 9.36 -17.40
C ASN A 41 9.37 8.14 -16.87
N GLY A 42 8.65 7.06 -16.67
CA GLY A 42 9.18 5.83 -16.08
C GLY A 42 10.09 5.05 -17.03
N PRO A 43 10.87 4.14 -16.48
CA PRO A 43 11.69 3.23 -17.27
C PRO A 43 10.81 2.31 -18.14
N PRO A 44 11.36 1.77 -19.25
CA PRO A 44 10.65 0.81 -20.08
C PRO A 44 10.29 -0.44 -19.28
N THR A 45 9.17 -1.04 -19.61
CA THR A 45 8.62 -2.16 -18.87
C THR A 45 9.31 -3.47 -19.20
N MET A 46 9.19 -4.41 -18.28
CA MET A 46 9.58 -5.81 -18.43
C MET A 46 9.04 -6.48 -19.72
N PHE A 47 7.88 -6.06 -20.21
CA PHE A 47 7.21 -6.65 -21.37
C PHE A 47 7.37 -5.84 -22.66
N GLN A 48 7.92 -4.65 -22.57
CA GLN A 48 8.12 -3.80 -23.74
C GLN A 48 9.62 -3.63 -23.98
N ARG A 49 10.20 -4.49 -24.79
CA ARG A 49 11.56 -4.33 -25.35
C ARG A 49 11.70 -3.11 -26.26
N ALA A 50 10.63 -2.35 -26.41
CA ALA A 50 10.57 -1.24 -27.32
C ALA A 50 11.17 0.02 -26.72
N GLU A 51 12.03 0.61 -27.51
CA GLU A 51 12.45 2.01 -27.51
C GLU A 51 12.37 2.75 -26.16
N ARG A 52 13.53 2.81 -25.49
CA ARG A 52 13.71 3.71 -24.35
C ARG A 52 13.18 5.08 -24.68
N THR A 53 12.33 5.59 -23.84
CA THR A 53 12.04 7.02 -23.85
C THR A 53 13.35 7.75 -23.58
N LYS A 54 13.66 8.73 -24.42
CA LYS A 54 14.90 9.51 -24.33
C LYS A 54 15.06 10.26 -23.01
N ASP A 55 13.98 10.41 -22.24
CA ASP A 55 13.92 11.27 -21.08
C ASP A 55 13.29 10.55 -19.89
N GLU A 56 14.10 9.76 -19.17
CA GLU A 56 13.71 9.22 -17.88
C GLU A 56 13.87 10.30 -16.82
N VAL A 57 12.76 10.76 -16.26
CA VAL A 57 12.72 11.87 -15.32
C VAL A 57 12.12 11.43 -14.00
N LEU A 58 12.88 11.64 -12.92
CA LEU A 58 12.44 11.45 -11.56
C LEU A 58 12.01 12.80 -10.99
N GLY A 59 10.85 12.88 -10.40
CA GLY A 59 10.35 14.04 -9.71
C GLY A 59 10.60 13.96 -8.21
N PHE A 60 10.95 15.10 -7.61
CA PHE A 60 11.09 15.27 -6.17
C PHE A 60 10.20 16.41 -5.71
N GLN A 61 9.55 16.24 -4.58
CA GLN A 61 8.82 17.31 -3.92
C GLN A 61 9.30 17.48 -2.48
N PHE A 62 9.59 18.71 -2.09
CA PHE A 62 9.92 19.11 -0.72
C PHE A 62 9.01 20.24 -0.31
N GLY A 63 7.98 19.95 0.49
CA GLY A 63 6.97 20.93 0.77
C GLY A 63 6.41 21.52 -0.54
N LYS A 64 6.65 22.82 -0.78
CA LYS A 64 6.21 23.51 -1.99
C LYS A 64 7.20 23.48 -3.15
N GLN A 65 8.41 22.99 -2.93
CA GLN A 65 9.45 22.94 -3.96
C GLN A 65 9.38 21.63 -4.73
N THR A 66 9.46 21.72 -6.05
CA THR A 66 9.51 20.57 -6.95
C THR A 66 10.79 20.63 -7.76
N MET A 67 11.47 19.51 -7.88
CA MET A 67 12.66 19.35 -8.72
C MET A 67 12.46 18.17 -9.65
N LEU A 68 12.85 18.32 -10.91
CA LEU A 68 12.88 17.27 -11.91
C LEU A 68 14.34 16.85 -12.15
N PHE A 69 14.59 15.56 -12.20
CA PHE A 69 15.91 14.98 -12.27
C PHE A 69 16.04 14.03 -13.46
N ASP A 70 16.97 14.37 -14.38
CA ASP A 70 17.32 13.50 -15.50
C ASP A 70 18.17 12.32 -14.97
N THR A 71 17.59 11.14 -14.95
CA THR A 71 18.26 9.96 -14.40
C THR A 71 19.36 9.40 -15.29
N ARG A 72 19.35 9.69 -16.60
CA ARG A 72 20.38 9.24 -17.53
C ARG A 72 21.67 10.02 -17.38
N ARG A 73 21.54 11.35 -17.30
CA ARG A 73 22.70 12.24 -17.15
C ARG A 73 23.01 12.55 -15.72
N VAL A 74 22.20 11.97 -14.79
CA VAL A 74 22.35 12.15 -13.36
C VAL A 74 22.48 13.64 -12.98
N ARG A 75 21.52 14.45 -13.44
CA ARG A 75 21.51 15.89 -13.19
C ARG A 75 20.09 16.43 -13.04
N PRO A 76 19.87 17.50 -12.30
CA PRO A 76 18.58 18.19 -12.31
C PRO A 76 18.31 18.79 -13.70
N LEU A 77 17.07 18.79 -14.12
CA LEU A 77 16.62 19.47 -15.33
C LEU A 77 16.60 20.98 -15.11
N GLU A 78 16.41 21.41 -13.86
CA GLU A 78 16.45 22.80 -13.43
C GLU A 78 17.30 22.91 -12.17
N GLY A 79 18.22 23.89 -12.10
CA GLY A 79 19.07 24.16 -10.95
C GLY A 79 20.49 23.61 -11.04
N GLU A 80 21.31 24.00 -10.05
CA GLU A 80 22.72 23.62 -9.95
C GLU A 80 22.86 22.35 -9.11
N TRP A 81 22.96 21.19 -9.77
CA TRP A 81 23.38 19.96 -9.12
C TRP A 81 24.44 19.27 -9.96
N GLU A 82 25.48 18.78 -9.33
CA GLU A 82 26.56 18.12 -10.03
C GLU A 82 27.24 17.07 -9.14
N CYS A 83 27.61 16.00 -9.77
CA CYS A 83 28.31 14.87 -9.18
C CYS A 83 29.63 14.67 -9.95
N ALA A 84 30.75 14.64 -9.27
CA ALA A 84 32.05 14.53 -9.87
C ALA A 84 33.02 13.66 -9.06
N VAL A 85 34.08 13.21 -9.73
CA VAL A 85 35.21 12.50 -9.17
C VAL A 85 36.48 13.29 -9.45
N ILE A 86 37.35 13.39 -8.44
CA ILE A 86 38.68 14.00 -8.59
C ILE A 86 39.71 12.87 -8.39
N ALA A 87 40.47 12.59 -9.42
CA ALA A 87 41.52 11.60 -9.42
C ALA A 87 42.72 12.09 -10.20
N GLU A 88 43.94 11.83 -9.73
CA GLU A 88 45.20 12.21 -10.38
C GLU A 88 45.28 13.72 -10.76
N GLY A 89 44.69 14.57 -9.91
CA GLY A 89 44.64 16.02 -10.16
C GLY A 89 43.65 16.47 -11.23
N ARG A 90 42.87 15.57 -11.82
CA ARG A 90 41.84 15.84 -12.81
C ARG A 90 40.45 15.73 -12.18
N ARG A 91 39.50 16.48 -12.74
CA ARG A 91 38.10 16.45 -12.35
C ARG A 91 37.27 15.81 -13.44
N PHE A 92 36.54 14.77 -13.11
CA PHE A 92 35.64 14.00 -13.98
C PHE A 92 34.21 14.23 -13.53
N VAL A 93 33.36 14.68 -14.42
CA VAL A 93 31.94 14.96 -14.14
C VAL A 93 31.09 13.76 -14.56
N CYS A 94 30.05 13.45 -13.81
CA CYS A 94 29.12 12.39 -14.13
C CYS A 94 28.46 12.64 -15.50
N ASN A 95 28.53 11.63 -16.36
CA ASN A 95 27.99 11.69 -17.72
C ASN A 95 26.99 10.58 -18.06
N GLY A 96 26.70 9.70 -17.11
CA GLY A 96 25.76 8.59 -17.27
C GLY A 96 26.02 7.43 -16.33
N HIS A 97 25.65 6.24 -16.75
CA HIS A 97 25.85 4.99 -16.00
C HIS A 97 26.08 3.80 -16.95
N THR A 98 26.74 2.76 -16.44
CA THR A 98 27.10 1.54 -17.20
C THR A 98 26.14 0.39 -17.00
N GLN A 99 25.14 0.51 -16.15
CA GLN A 99 24.26 -0.63 -15.86
C GLN A 99 23.62 -1.13 -17.15
N PRO A 100 23.76 -2.43 -17.45
CA PRO A 100 23.09 -3.03 -18.59
C PRO A 100 21.59 -2.89 -18.37
N GLU A 101 20.93 -2.53 -19.42
CA GLU A 101 19.50 -2.44 -19.47
C GLU A 101 18.98 -3.76 -19.99
N ASP A 102 18.84 -4.69 -19.10
CA ASP A 102 18.00 -5.85 -19.37
C ASP A 102 16.59 -5.59 -18.81
N GLU A 103 15.64 -6.40 -19.20
CA GLU A 103 14.25 -6.28 -18.78
C GLU A 103 14.04 -6.43 -17.25
N TRP A 104 15.10 -6.77 -16.52
CA TRP A 104 15.07 -7.13 -15.11
C TRP A 104 15.95 -6.25 -14.22
N GLN A 105 16.88 -5.51 -14.78
CA GLN A 105 17.80 -4.65 -14.03
C GLN A 105 17.65 -3.21 -14.47
N GLN A 106 17.23 -2.38 -13.57
CA GLN A 106 17.11 -0.94 -13.82
C GLN A 106 18.23 -0.19 -13.10
N PRO A 107 18.91 0.73 -13.79
CA PRO A 107 20.00 1.50 -13.20
C PRO A 107 19.51 2.39 -12.04
N VAL A 108 18.27 2.84 -12.11
CA VAL A 108 17.62 3.65 -11.07
C VAL A 108 16.58 2.81 -10.36
N ARG A 109 16.79 2.60 -9.08
CA ARG A 109 15.91 1.75 -8.26
C ARG A 109 15.35 2.51 -7.07
N PHE A 110 14.04 2.44 -6.89
CA PHE A 110 13.43 2.76 -5.63
C PHE A 110 13.67 1.59 -4.67
N VAL A 111 14.45 1.82 -3.63
CA VAL A 111 14.72 0.84 -2.59
C VAL A 111 13.65 0.94 -1.50
N GLU A 112 13.22 2.16 -1.22
CA GLU A 112 12.15 2.47 -0.30
C GLU A 112 11.20 3.47 -0.96
N SER A 113 9.89 3.26 -0.81
CA SER A 113 8.88 4.20 -1.28
C SER A 113 7.73 4.26 -0.29
N GLY A 114 7.40 5.44 0.20
CA GLY A 114 6.32 5.62 1.14
C GLY A 114 6.20 7.03 1.67
N ARG A 115 5.30 7.19 2.61
CA ARG A 115 4.92 8.50 3.13
C ARG A 115 6.02 9.21 3.93
N PHE A 116 6.84 8.44 4.66
CA PHE A 116 7.84 9.03 5.55
C PHE A 116 9.24 8.94 4.99
N PHE A 117 9.56 7.86 4.31
CA PHE A 117 10.90 7.65 3.81
C PHE A 117 10.88 7.12 2.39
N GLN A 118 11.72 7.71 1.57
CA GLN A 118 11.98 7.27 0.20
C GLN A 118 13.47 7.21 -0.05
N ARG A 119 13.90 6.18 -0.77
CA ARG A 119 15.29 5.97 -1.11
C ARG A 119 15.40 5.47 -2.54
N VAL A 120 16.20 6.18 -3.33
CA VAL A 120 16.51 5.83 -4.71
C VAL A 120 18.00 5.57 -4.80
N VAL A 121 18.38 4.55 -5.53
CA VAL A 121 19.77 4.18 -5.78
C VAL A 121 20.02 4.14 -7.27
N ILE A 122 21.11 4.76 -7.70
CA ILE A 122 21.63 4.72 -9.06
C ILE A 122 23.01 4.10 -9.04
N GLU A 123 23.15 2.94 -9.66
CA GLU A 123 24.39 2.17 -9.70
C GLU A 123 25.19 2.47 -10.97
N GLY A 124 26.49 2.17 -10.90
CA GLY A 124 27.36 2.15 -12.07
C GLY A 124 27.54 3.52 -12.74
N LEU A 125 27.52 4.60 -11.99
CA LEU A 125 27.74 5.95 -12.53
C LEU A 125 29.09 6.03 -13.24
N THR A 126 29.11 6.67 -14.42
CA THR A 126 30.29 6.94 -15.23
C THR A 126 30.63 8.41 -15.20
N PHE A 127 31.92 8.71 -15.40
CA PHE A 127 32.45 10.07 -15.33
C PHE A 127 33.44 10.32 -16.46
N ALA A 128 33.48 11.54 -16.96
CA ALA A 128 34.45 11.99 -17.93
C ALA A 128 35.00 13.38 -17.59
N ASP A 129 36.24 13.67 -17.99
CA ASP A 129 36.82 15.02 -17.89
C ASP A 129 36.33 15.93 -19.03
N ALA A 130 36.78 17.18 -19.03
CA ALA A 130 36.37 18.16 -20.02
C ALA A 130 36.85 17.79 -21.46
N GLU A 131 37.84 16.95 -21.58
CA GLU A 131 38.40 16.46 -22.86
C GLU A 131 37.69 15.16 -23.30
N GLY A 132 36.74 14.64 -22.54
CA GLY A 132 36.02 13.41 -22.83
C GLY A 132 36.76 12.14 -22.40
N LYS A 133 37.88 12.23 -21.68
CA LYS A 133 38.56 11.06 -21.14
C LYS A 133 37.75 10.47 -20.00
N ALA A 134 37.44 9.18 -20.10
CA ALA A 134 36.69 8.47 -19.08
C ALA A 134 37.53 8.25 -17.81
N PHE A 135 36.90 8.35 -16.66
CA PHE A 135 37.45 7.88 -15.38
C PHE A 135 37.40 6.35 -15.34
N ASN A 136 38.46 5.75 -14.87
CA ASN A 136 38.52 4.29 -14.72
C ASN A 136 37.93 3.88 -13.36
N GLY A 137 36.62 3.71 -13.33
CA GLY A 137 35.86 3.32 -12.15
C GLY A 137 34.41 3.76 -12.26
N THR A 138 33.61 3.26 -11.35
CA THR A 138 32.20 3.62 -11.22
C THR A 138 31.87 4.11 -9.83
N ALA A 139 30.73 4.75 -9.69
CA ALA A 139 30.20 5.16 -8.39
C ALA A 139 28.72 4.80 -8.27
N ARG A 140 28.24 4.83 -7.05
CA ARG A 140 26.85 4.66 -6.66
C ARG A 140 26.34 5.97 -6.08
N LEU A 141 25.21 6.44 -6.56
CA LEU A 141 24.46 7.56 -5.96
C LEU A 141 23.24 7.04 -5.23
N GLU A 142 23.14 7.37 -3.97
CA GLU A 142 21.95 7.15 -3.16
C GLU A 142 21.28 8.50 -2.84
N ILE A 143 19.97 8.58 -3.08
CA ILE A 143 19.15 9.73 -2.77
C ILE A 143 18.14 9.30 -1.73
N SER A 144 18.15 9.93 -0.54
CA SER A 144 17.25 9.63 0.55
C SER A 144 16.44 10.85 0.96
N ALA A 145 15.16 10.65 1.21
CA ALA A 145 14.23 11.73 1.56
C ALA A 145 13.34 11.33 2.74
N TRP A 146 13.34 12.19 3.78
CA TRP A 146 12.35 12.26 4.85
C TRP A 146 11.49 13.51 4.64
N PRO A 147 10.34 13.68 5.32
CA PRO A 147 9.54 14.90 5.19
C PRO A 147 10.30 16.21 5.38
N ASP A 148 11.39 16.18 6.12
CA ASP A 148 12.21 17.32 6.52
C ASP A 148 13.68 17.20 6.14
N ARG A 149 14.05 16.24 5.29
CA ARG A 149 15.45 15.99 4.88
C ARG A 149 15.54 15.44 3.46
N LEU A 150 16.44 16.03 2.67
CA LEU A 150 16.92 15.46 1.40
C LEU A 150 18.43 15.33 1.48
N ALA A 151 18.93 14.15 1.14
CA ALA A 151 20.37 13.92 1.09
C ALA A 151 20.75 13.11 -0.15
N PHE A 152 21.95 13.41 -0.65
CA PHE A 152 22.62 12.71 -1.72
C PHE A 152 23.92 12.14 -1.18
N ARG A 153 24.13 10.84 -1.38
CA ARG A 153 25.35 10.14 -1.01
C ARG A 153 25.99 9.54 -2.24
N LEU A 154 27.21 9.95 -2.53
CA LEU A 154 27.98 9.41 -3.64
C LEU A 154 29.11 8.55 -3.09
N GLU A 155 29.23 7.32 -3.55
CA GLU A 155 30.22 6.34 -3.11
C GLU A 155 30.92 5.68 -4.30
N SER A 156 32.21 5.35 -4.11
CA SER A 156 32.98 4.56 -5.05
C SER A 156 33.92 3.62 -4.32
N GLU A 157 34.19 2.49 -4.91
CA GLU A 157 35.24 1.57 -4.43
C GLU A 157 36.65 2.11 -4.69
N SER A 158 36.81 3.07 -5.59
CA SER A 158 38.09 3.69 -5.92
C SER A 158 38.54 4.65 -4.83
N GLU A 159 39.88 4.85 -4.72
CA GLU A 159 40.48 5.81 -3.78
C GLU A 159 40.36 7.29 -4.22
N ALA A 160 39.44 7.59 -5.15
CA ALA A 160 39.21 8.94 -5.63
C ALA A 160 38.46 9.81 -4.62
N VAL A 161 38.56 11.12 -4.80
CA VAL A 161 37.77 12.08 -4.05
C VAL A 161 36.43 12.29 -4.77
N MET A 162 35.35 11.98 -4.08
CA MET A 162 33.98 12.23 -4.54
C MET A 162 33.59 13.68 -4.25
N GLU A 163 32.90 14.32 -5.17
CA GLU A 163 32.40 15.67 -5.03
C GLU A 163 30.91 15.75 -5.40
N LEU A 164 30.13 16.41 -4.53
CA LEU A 164 28.73 16.76 -4.79
C LEU A 164 28.52 18.27 -4.64
N ARG A 165 27.74 18.83 -5.54
CA ARG A 165 27.29 20.23 -5.52
C ARG A 165 25.79 20.34 -5.66
N HIS A 166 25.17 21.21 -4.89
CA HIS A 166 23.74 21.54 -5.01
C HIS A 166 23.45 22.90 -4.40
N GLY A 167 22.78 23.80 -5.14
CA GLY A 167 22.31 25.07 -4.63
C GLY A 167 23.42 25.93 -3.99
N GLY A 168 24.60 26.01 -4.59
CA GLY A 168 25.74 26.72 -4.07
C GLY A 168 26.54 25.99 -2.96
N LYS A 169 26.02 24.89 -2.41
CA LYS A 169 26.77 24.03 -1.47
C LYS A 169 27.67 23.07 -2.26
N LYS A 170 28.90 22.90 -1.76
CA LYS A 170 29.85 21.93 -2.28
C LYS A 170 30.42 21.12 -1.13
N VAL A 171 30.42 19.79 -1.29
CA VAL A 171 31.05 18.86 -0.36
C VAL A 171 31.96 17.90 -1.11
N SER A 172 33.00 17.43 -0.46
CA SER A 172 33.91 16.42 -1.02
C SER A 172 34.40 15.47 0.07
N GLY A 173 34.64 14.23 -0.31
CA GLY A 173 35.13 13.20 0.58
C GLY A 173 35.82 12.06 -0.17
N ARG A 174 36.74 11.39 0.49
CA ARG A 174 37.45 10.25 -0.09
C ARG A 174 36.55 9.02 -0.08
N ARG A 175 36.40 8.34 -1.20
CA ARG A 175 35.51 7.17 -1.40
C ARG A 175 34.02 7.41 -1.21
N SER A 176 33.66 8.32 -0.34
CA SER A 176 32.25 8.62 -0.05
C SER A 176 32.09 10.09 0.34
N VAL A 177 30.96 10.67 -0.09
CA VAL A 177 30.56 12.02 0.28
C VAL A 177 29.05 12.08 0.48
N LEU A 178 28.63 12.81 1.50
CA LEU A 178 27.23 13.07 1.82
C LEU A 178 26.93 14.56 1.68
N LEU A 179 25.95 14.91 0.88
CA LEU A 179 25.40 16.26 0.77
C LEU A 179 23.97 16.29 1.28
N GLU A 180 23.73 16.94 2.39
CA GLU A 180 22.39 17.28 2.84
C GLU A 180 21.94 18.58 2.18
N ALA A 181 21.07 18.44 1.17
CA ALA A 181 20.53 19.58 0.43
C ALA A 181 19.49 20.34 1.28
N LEU A 182 18.68 19.59 2.01
CA LEU A 182 17.73 20.06 3.01
C LEU A 182 17.85 19.15 4.23
N ALA A 183 18.01 19.71 5.41
CA ALA A 183 17.96 18.95 6.65
C ALA A 183 17.51 19.82 7.80
N SER A 184 16.52 19.38 8.54
CA SER A 184 16.29 19.86 9.90
C SER A 184 17.27 19.19 10.85
N ALA A 185 17.84 19.96 11.77
CA ALA A 185 18.72 19.39 12.78
C ALA A 185 17.90 18.54 13.75
N SER A 186 18.06 17.21 13.68
CA SER A 186 17.46 16.30 14.66
C SER A 186 18.31 16.32 15.94
N LYS A 187 17.73 16.85 17.01
CA LYS A 187 18.30 16.86 18.36
C LYS A 187 17.58 15.87 19.30
N ALA A 188 16.72 15.03 18.74
CA ALA A 188 16.00 14.04 19.51
C ALA A 188 16.96 12.97 20.04
N VAL A 189 16.86 12.66 21.32
CA VAL A 189 17.49 11.51 21.93
C VAL A 189 16.52 10.35 21.87
N VAL A 190 17.00 9.20 21.38
CA VAL A 190 16.21 7.98 21.25
C VAL A 190 16.83 6.90 22.12
N GLU A 191 16.05 6.37 23.03
CA GLU A 191 16.40 5.26 23.92
C GLU A 191 15.41 4.11 23.72
N SER A 192 15.87 2.87 23.80
CA SER A 192 14.99 1.70 23.62
C SER A 192 15.57 0.46 24.29
N GLU A 193 14.73 -0.54 24.51
CA GLU A 193 15.14 -1.92 24.83
C GLU A 193 15.85 -2.59 23.64
N LEU A 194 15.62 -2.07 22.43
CA LEU A 194 16.32 -2.47 21.21
C LEU A 194 17.70 -1.79 21.13
N ALA A 195 18.62 -2.41 20.40
CA ALA A 195 19.89 -1.75 20.09
C ALA A 195 19.64 -0.53 19.19
N VAL A 196 20.03 0.66 19.67
CA VAL A 196 19.88 1.92 18.94
C VAL A 196 21.23 2.36 18.40
N THR A 197 21.29 2.64 17.10
CA THR A 197 22.47 3.20 16.43
C THR A 197 22.07 4.41 15.59
N ARG A 198 23.01 5.35 15.37
CA ARG A 198 22.79 6.48 14.48
C ARG A 198 23.25 6.11 13.07
N ASP A 199 22.38 6.28 12.09
CA ASP A 199 22.73 6.19 10.67
C ASP A 199 22.79 7.61 10.09
N GLU A 200 24.01 8.13 9.96
CA GLU A 200 24.22 9.50 9.48
C GLU A 200 23.86 9.65 8.01
N ALA A 201 24.05 8.61 7.20
CA ALA A 201 23.73 8.66 5.76
C ALA A 201 22.23 8.79 5.55
N LEU A 202 21.44 7.98 6.24
CA LEU A 202 19.99 8.04 6.20
C LEU A 202 19.41 9.12 7.12
N GLY A 203 20.23 9.67 8.04
CA GLY A 203 19.82 10.72 8.97
C GLY A 203 18.82 10.26 10.02
N CYS A 204 18.86 9.01 10.44
CA CYS A 204 17.89 8.40 11.34
C CYS A 204 18.54 7.63 12.50
N HIS A 205 17.72 7.24 13.47
CA HIS A 205 18.08 6.26 14.48
C HIS A 205 17.58 4.89 14.03
N ARG A 206 18.51 3.94 13.92
CA ARG A 206 18.17 2.52 13.62
C ARG A 206 17.94 1.80 14.95
N LEU A 207 16.82 1.08 15.00
CA LEU A 207 16.44 0.22 16.11
C LEU A 207 16.41 -1.22 15.58
N ALA A 208 17.36 -2.03 16.03
CA ALA A 208 17.51 -3.40 15.53
C ALA A 208 16.59 -4.35 16.31
N LEU A 209 15.64 -4.94 15.59
CA LEU A 209 14.76 -5.99 16.10
C LEU A 209 15.51 -7.34 16.15
N PRO A 210 15.16 -8.22 17.08
CA PRO A 210 15.70 -9.58 17.09
C PRO A 210 15.42 -10.32 15.78
N GLU A 211 16.40 -11.08 15.30
CA GLU A 211 16.21 -11.92 14.11
C GLU A 211 15.21 -13.06 14.40
N GLU A 212 14.41 -13.38 13.41
CA GLU A 212 13.52 -14.52 13.44
C GLU A 212 14.27 -15.84 13.21
N ARG A 213 13.91 -16.84 13.99
CA ARG A 213 14.40 -18.21 13.83
C ARG A 213 13.31 -19.08 13.24
N TRP A 214 13.42 -19.38 11.97
CA TRP A 214 12.50 -20.28 11.29
C TRP A 214 13.26 -21.15 10.30
N SER A 215 12.71 -22.33 9.99
CA SER A 215 13.29 -23.22 9.01
C SER A 215 12.40 -23.28 7.78
N ASN A 216 13.01 -23.14 6.60
CA ASN A 216 12.33 -23.30 5.34
C ASN A 216 12.54 -24.70 4.79
N ALA A 217 12.13 -25.71 5.55
CA ALA A 217 12.22 -27.10 5.12
C ALA A 217 11.13 -27.41 4.07
N GLY A 218 11.31 -26.95 2.86
CA GLY A 218 10.47 -27.35 1.73
C GLY A 218 9.59 -26.27 1.13
N GLY A 219 10.08 -25.04 1.01
CA GLY A 219 9.42 -24.03 0.21
C GLY A 219 8.75 -22.89 0.98
N THR A 220 7.57 -22.48 0.57
CA THR A 220 6.84 -21.29 1.05
C THR A 220 6.04 -21.49 2.35
N TYR A 221 6.42 -22.43 3.20
CA TYR A 221 5.65 -22.76 4.40
C TYR A 221 6.29 -22.22 5.67
N TYR A 222 5.45 -21.80 6.62
CA TYR A 222 5.87 -21.18 7.87
C TYR A 222 5.50 -22.06 9.05
N PRO A 223 6.39 -22.15 10.04
CA PRO A 223 6.00 -22.76 11.31
C PRO A 223 4.83 -22.01 11.93
N GLU A 224 3.82 -22.77 12.41
CA GLU A 224 2.62 -22.19 12.98
C GLU A 224 2.90 -21.38 14.25
N GLU A 225 3.95 -21.71 14.98
CA GLU A 225 4.38 -21.02 16.20
C GLU A 225 4.87 -19.59 15.99
N HIS A 226 5.17 -19.19 14.75
CA HIS A 226 5.58 -17.82 14.43
C HIS A 226 4.42 -16.88 14.18
N LEU A 227 3.20 -17.39 14.15
CA LEU A 227 1.99 -16.62 13.94
C LEU A 227 1.24 -16.42 15.27
N ASP A 228 0.23 -15.58 15.28
CA ASP A 228 -0.60 -15.30 16.47
C ASP A 228 0.18 -14.78 17.67
N ARG A 229 1.09 -13.85 17.48
CA ARG A 229 1.82 -13.23 18.57
C ARG A 229 1.91 -11.72 18.42
N ILE A 230 2.18 -11.07 19.52
CA ILE A 230 2.43 -9.63 19.59
C ILE A 230 3.73 -9.43 20.37
N ASP A 231 4.71 -8.88 19.68
CA ASP A 231 5.98 -8.48 20.27
C ASP A 231 5.96 -7.00 20.59
N ARG A 232 6.59 -6.58 21.70
CA ARG A 232 6.57 -5.20 22.19
C ARG A 232 7.93 -4.77 22.70
N TRP A 233 8.33 -3.55 22.34
CA TRP A 233 9.58 -2.93 22.79
C TRP A 233 9.33 -1.46 23.12
N ARG A 234 9.86 -1.00 24.25
CA ARG A 234 9.76 0.40 24.64
C ARG A 234 10.68 1.26 23.79
N VAL A 235 10.21 2.44 23.44
CA VAL A 235 10.96 3.49 22.72
C VAL A 235 10.69 4.81 23.42
N THR A 236 11.73 5.43 23.96
CA THR A 236 11.63 6.74 24.58
C THR A 236 12.21 7.80 23.64
N LEU A 237 11.42 8.82 23.37
CA LEU A 237 11.84 10.00 22.62
C LEU A 237 11.98 11.18 23.59
N ARG A 238 13.12 11.87 23.55
CA ARG A 238 13.39 13.01 24.43
C ARG A 238 13.94 14.18 23.63
N ASN A 239 13.46 15.37 23.97
CA ASN A 239 13.97 16.63 23.45
C ASN A 239 14.33 17.55 24.63
N ASP A 240 15.62 17.76 24.86
CA ASP A 240 16.12 18.61 25.93
C ASP A 240 16.28 20.07 25.49
N THR A 241 15.94 20.43 24.28
CA THR A 241 16.10 21.78 23.73
C THR A 241 14.82 22.62 23.87
N ASP A 242 14.94 23.93 23.68
CA ASP A 242 13.81 24.86 23.72
C ASP A 242 13.03 24.91 22.39
N GLU A 243 13.56 24.24 21.34
CA GLU A 243 12.95 24.19 20.02
C GLU A 243 12.38 22.80 19.72
N PRO A 244 11.28 22.68 18.94
CA PRO A 244 10.80 21.39 18.51
C PRO A 244 11.86 20.68 17.66
N THR A 245 11.96 19.37 17.81
CA THR A 245 12.86 18.54 17.01
C THR A 245 12.11 17.37 16.38
N VAL A 246 12.81 16.57 15.60
CA VAL A 246 12.24 15.40 14.90
C VAL A 246 13.04 14.16 15.26
N ALA A 247 12.36 13.09 15.61
CA ALA A 247 12.92 11.74 15.65
C ALA A 247 12.58 11.03 14.35
N ARG A 248 13.60 10.68 13.57
CA ARG A 248 13.48 9.80 12.41
C ARG A 248 13.91 8.41 12.83
N LEU A 249 12.98 7.47 12.84
CA LEU A 249 13.18 6.13 13.35
C LEU A 249 13.15 5.13 12.19
N MET A 250 14.08 4.19 12.20
CA MET A 250 14.12 3.06 11.30
C MET A 250 14.23 1.78 12.12
N PHE A 251 13.14 1.04 12.19
CA PHE A 251 13.12 -0.30 12.78
C PHE A 251 13.62 -1.29 11.74
N THR A 252 14.61 -2.09 12.09
CA THR A 252 15.21 -3.04 11.14
C THR A 252 15.22 -4.45 11.68
N GLN A 253 14.94 -5.41 10.81
CA GLN A 253 15.09 -6.82 11.09
C GLN A 253 15.74 -7.49 9.88
N GLU A 254 16.97 -7.92 10.04
CA GLU A 254 17.78 -8.49 8.94
C GLU A 254 17.27 -9.86 8.50
N LYS A 255 16.59 -10.57 9.41
CA LYS A 255 15.96 -11.84 9.13
C LYS A 255 14.54 -11.84 9.67
N HIS A 256 13.59 -11.72 8.79
CA HIS A 256 12.17 -11.61 9.11
C HIS A 256 11.39 -12.81 8.57
N LEU A 257 10.21 -13.07 9.12
CA LEU A 257 9.30 -14.12 8.62
C LEU A 257 8.87 -13.82 7.19
N PRO A 258 8.85 -14.81 6.30
CA PRO A 258 8.40 -14.62 4.92
C PRO A 258 6.86 -14.57 4.82
N ILE A 259 6.22 -13.73 5.60
CA ILE A 259 4.77 -13.52 5.63
C ILE A 259 4.42 -12.07 5.41
N THR A 260 3.21 -11.81 5.00
CA THR A 260 2.63 -10.47 4.88
C THR A 260 1.65 -10.13 6.01
N GLY A 261 1.19 -11.13 6.75
CA GLY A 261 0.27 -10.98 7.87
C GLY A 261 0.93 -10.44 9.14
N PHE A 262 1.61 -9.30 9.04
CA PHE A 262 2.19 -8.60 10.17
C PHE A 262 1.96 -7.10 10.05
N THR A 263 1.90 -6.41 11.20
CA THR A 263 1.77 -4.96 11.22
C THR A 263 2.58 -4.36 12.35
N PRO A 264 3.53 -3.47 12.04
CA PRO A 264 4.20 -2.65 13.02
C PRO A 264 3.32 -1.48 13.43
N MET A 265 3.34 -1.12 14.70
CA MET A 265 2.58 -0.01 15.26
C MET A 265 3.40 0.73 16.30
N LEU A 266 3.15 2.03 16.45
CA LEU A 266 3.55 2.80 17.61
C LEU A 266 2.33 3.00 18.51
N CYS A 267 2.42 2.50 19.72
CA CYS A 267 1.37 2.54 20.73
C CYS A 267 1.77 3.39 21.94
N GLU A 268 0.80 3.81 22.70
CA GLU A 268 0.99 4.30 24.06
C GLU A 268 1.46 3.15 24.98
N PRO A 269 2.03 3.44 26.17
CA PRO A 269 2.48 2.41 27.10
C PRO A 269 1.40 1.41 27.53
N ASP A 270 0.14 1.80 27.51
CA ASP A 270 -1.03 0.95 27.79
C ASP A 270 -1.46 0.08 26.59
N GLY A 271 -0.82 0.24 25.43
CA GLY A 271 -1.11 -0.48 24.20
C GLY A 271 -2.09 0.20 23.25
N ALA A 272 -2.65 1.34 23.61
CA ALA A 272 -3.52 2.09 22.73
C ALA A 272 -2.75 2.63 21.51
N PRO A 273 -3.28 2.53 20.27
CA PRO A 273 -2.62 3.06 19.10
C PRO A 273 -2.44 4.59 19.19
N THR A 274 -1.23 5.07 18.87
CA THR A 274 -0.96 6.53 18.87
C THR A 274 -1.51 7.26 17.64
N GLY A 275 -1.78 6.53 16.56
CA GLY A 275 -2.06 7.11 15.25
C GLY A 275 -0.82 7.55 14.47
N ILE A 276 0.40 7.37 15.03
CA ILE A 276 1.65 7.59 14.32
C ILE A 276 1.89 6.37 13.43
N PRO A 277 1.81 6.50 12.10
CA PRO A 277 1.98 5.36 11.22
C PRO A 277 3.43 4.90 11.18
N VAL A 278 3.62 3.62 10.91
CA VAL A 278 4.91 3.03 10.56
C VAL A 278 4.85 2.60 9.11
N GLN A 279 5.64 3.25 8.27
CA GLN A 279 5.80 2.84 6.88
C GLN A 279 6.56 1.52 6.82
N VAL A 280 6.12 0.60 5.99
CA VAL A 280 6.72 -0.73 5.87
C VAL A 280 7.41 -0.89 4.53
N SER A 281 8.62 -1.42 4.57
CA SER A 281 9.33 -1.95 3.43
C SER A 281 9.85 -3.35 3.78
N LYS A 282 9.65 -4.30 2.91
CA LYS A 282 9.96 -5.69 3.19
C LYS A 282 10.32 -6.48 1.94
N ASN A 283 11.28 -7.38 2.09
CA ASN A 283 11.50 -8.46 1.15
C ASN A 283 11.01 -9.78 1.75
N TRP A 284 10.19 -10.53 1.02
CA TRP A 284 9.72 -11.85 1.44
C TRP A 284 10.30 -13.01 0.63
N HIS A 285 11.20 -12.76 -0.30
CA HIS A 285 11.87 -13.80 -1.07
C HIS A 285 13.02 -14.43 -0.29
N ILE A 286 13.12 -15.75 -0.39
CA ILE A 286 14.08 -16.54 0.38
C ILE A 286 15.48 -16.49 -0.21
N ARG A 287 15.60 -16.32 -1.53
CA ARG A 287 16.88 -16.28 -2.23
C ARG A 287 16.86 -15.33 -3.41
N ALA A 288 17.91 -14.53 -3.47
CA ALA A 288 18.41 -13.99 -4.72
C ALA A 288 19.41 -14.99 -5.34
N GLU A 289 19.40 -15.18 -6.65
CA GLU A 289 20.50 -15.87 -7.31
C GLU A 289 21.79 -15.07 -7.13
N LYS A 290 22.87 -15.79 -6.82
CA LYS A 290 24.17 -15.20 -6.56
C LYS A 290 24.56 -14.16 -7.64
N GLY A 291 24.77 -12.92 -7.20
CA GLY A 291 25.36 -11.86 -8.01
C GLY A 291 24.41 -11.03 -8.86
N ARG A 292 23.09 -11.27 -8.82
CA ARG A 292 22.13 -10.50 -9.63
C ARG A 292 21.34 -9.44 -8.86
N LEU A 293 21.24 -9.58 -7.54
CA LEU A 293 20.31 -8.74 -6.77
C LEU A 293 20.99 -8.13 -5.56
N PRO A 294 20.73 -6.85 -5.30
CA PRO A 294 21.29 -6.15 -4.15
C PRO A 294 20.60 -6.49 -2.83
N HIS A 295 19.48 -7.23 -2.87
CA HIS A 295 18.69 -7.56 -1.70
C HIS A 295 18.48 -9.06 -1.64
N ASP A 296 19.21 -9.73 -0.76
CA ASP A 296 19.11 -11.16 -0.54
C ASP A 296 18.36 -11.43 0.80
N GLY A 297 17.56 -12.50 0.81
CA GLY A 297 16.84 -12.95 2.00
C GLY A 297 15.61 -12.13 2.39
N GLN A 298 14.99 -12.53 3.50
CA GLN A 298 13.83 -11.85 4.06
C GLN A 298 14.28 -10.82 5.10
N TRP A 299 13.92 -9.59 4.88
CA TRP A 299 14.19 -8.50 5.79
C TRP A 299 12.97 -7.59 5.93
N PHE A 300 12.96 -6.79 6.97
CA PHE A 300 11.94 -5.80 7.28
C PHE A 300 12.57 -4.47 7.65
N HIS A 301 12.03 -3.38 7.13
CA HIS A 301 12.28 -2.02 7.54
C HIS A 301 10.96 -1.32 7.85
N GLY A 302 10.89 -0.71 9.03
CA GLY A 302 9.78 0.15 9.44
C GLY A 302 10.26 1.57 9.64
N PHE A 303 9.60 2.56 9.03
CA PHE A 303 9.99 3.96 9.13
C PHE A 303 8.91 4.76 9.84
N ALA A 304 9.32 5.53 10.85
CA ALA A 304 8.47 6.49 11.52
C ALA A 304 9.15 7.85 11.63
N TRP A 305 8.35 8.91 11.41
CA TRP A 305 8.77 10.29 11.56
C TRP A 305 7.94 10.92 12.67
N VAL A 306 8.60 11.38 13.74
CA VAL A 306 7.92 11.84 14.95
C VAL A 306 8.45 13.20 15.35
N ARG A 307 7.59 14.20 15.38
CA ARG A 307 7.92 15.52 15.91
C ARG A 307 7.92 15.46 17.44
N VAL A 308 8.99 15.91 18.08
CA VAL A 308 9.17 15.91 19.53
C VAL A 308 9.15 17.35 20.03
N PRO A 309 8.15 17.76 20.82
CA PRO A 309 8.05 19.12 21.35
C PRO A 309 9.24 19.53 22.21
N PRO A 310 9.44 20.85 22.43
CA PRO A 310 10.49 21.33 23.31
C PRO A 310 10.36 20.76 24.73
N LYS A 311 11.50 20.50 25.38
CA LYS A 311 11.57 20.08 26.80
C LYS A 311 10.62 18.92 27.14
N SER A 312 10.45 18.00 26.22
CA SER A 312 9.48 16.91 26.37
C SER A 312 10.15 15.54 26.35
N ARG A 313 9.50 14.60 27.03
CA ARG A 313 9.81 13.17 26.99
C ARG A 313 8.54 12.41 26.65
N ARG A 314 8.61 11.49 25.68
CA ARG A 314 7.50 10.62 25.31
C ARG A 314 7.98 9.17 25.38
N GLU A 315 7.24 8.35 26.09
CA GLU A 315 7.40 6.91 26.09
C GLU A 315 6.37 6.30 25.13
N LEU A 316 6.86 5.49 24.22
CA LEU A 316 6.07 4.76 23.22
C LEU A 316 6.40 3.28 23.31
N VAL A 317 5.52 2.46 22.76
CA VAL A 317 5.74 1.04 22.56
C VAL A 317 5.71 0.74 21.06
N PHE A 318 6.82 0.28 20.51
CA PHE A 318 6.81 -0.33 19.19
C PHE A 318 6.26 -1.73 19.30
N GLN A 319 5.17 -2.00 18.61
CA GLN A 319 4.45 -3.26 18.64
C GLN A 319 4.47 -3.89 17.25
N MET A 320 4.90 -5.15 17.16
CA MET A 320 4.80 -5.97 15.96
C MET A 320 3.70 -7.01 16.17
N VAL A 321 2.64 -6.91 15.38
CA VAL A 321 1.55 -7.88 15.37
C VAL A 321 1.81 -8.89 14.27
N HIS A 322 1.90 -10.15 14.60
CA HIS A 322 1.92 -11.29 13.68
C HIS A 322 0.59 -12.02 13.83
N ALA A 323 -0.09 -12.22 12.73
CA ALA A 323 -1.44 -12.75 12.78
C ALA A 323 -1.67 -13.89 11.79
N ARG A 324 -2.61 -14.77 12.16
CA ARG A 324 -3.16 -15.78 11.28
C ARG A 324 -4.69 -15.78 11.40
N TYR A 325 -5.34 -16.58 10.60
CA TYR A 325 -6.76 -16.80 10.77
C TYR A 325 -7.06 -17.38 12.15
N GLY A 326 -7.89 -16.72 12.90
CA GLY A 326 -8.43 -17.22 14.16
C GLY A 326 -7.64 -16.96 15.41
N GLY A 327 -6.49 -16.34 15.32
CA GLY A 327 -5.71 -16.05 16.52
C GLY A 327 -5.74 -14.58 16.90
N VAL A 328 -4.58 -13.96 16.87
CA VAL A 328 -4.42 -12.53 17.04
C VAL A 328 -5.17 -11.82 15.92
N CYS A 329 -5.65 -10.60 16.14
CA CYS A 329 -6.32 -9.81 15.14
C CYS A 329 -5.51 -9.77 13.82
N ALA A 330 -6.15 -10.10 12.73
CA ALA A 330 -5.56 -10.01 11.42
C ALA A 330 -5.11 -8.57 11.14
N ALA A 331 -4.00 -8.44 10.45
CA ALA A 331 -3.37 -7.15 10.20
C ALA A 331 -3.57 -6.68 8.76
N SER A 332 -3.84 -5.40 8.60
CA SER A 332 -3.80 -4.75 7.30
C SER A 332 -2.47 -4.03 7.13
N HIS A 333 -1.90 -4.09 5.93
CA HIS A 333 -0.60 -3.48 5.65
C HIS A 333 -0.48 -2.99 4.21
N ALA A 334 0.40 -1.99 4.02
CA ALA A 334 0.94 -1.63 2.73
C ALA A 334 2.46 -1.53 2.85
N GLN A 335 3.16 -2.04 1.89
CA GLN A 335 4.62 -2.11 1.92
C GLN A 335 5.22 -2.01 0.52
N LEU A 336 6.43 -1.50 0.44
CA LEU A 336 7.28 -1.68 -0.71
C LEU A 336 7.88 -3.08 -0.63
N CYS A 337 7.67 -3.89 -1.66
CA CYS A 337 8.11 -5.27 -1.68
C CYS A 337 9.04 -5.55 -2.82
N LEU A 338 9.99 -6.44 -2.57
CA LEU A 338 10.81 -7.04 -3.58
C LEU A 338 10.12 -8.32 -4.04
N ILE A 339 9.61 -8.31 -5.26
CA ILE A 339 8.96 -9.47 -5.88
C ILE A 339 9.91 -10.12 -6.87
N GLY A 340 10.05 -11.43 -6.79
CA GLY A 340 10.88 -12.22 -7.68
C GLY A 340 10.05 -13.12 -8.59
N TRP A 341 10.46 -13.18 -9.83
CA TRP A 341 9.99 -14.12 -10.85
C TRP A 341 11.14 -15.05 -11.20
N GLY A 342 11.23 -16.19 -10.48
CA GLY A 342 12.38 -17.06 -10.60
C GLY A 342 13.63 -16.40 -10.04
N HIS A 343 14.63 -16.12 -10.90
CA HIS A 343 15.88 -15.44 -10.55
C HIS A 343 15.87 -13.93 -10.78
N ASN A 344 14.75 -13.39 -11.24
CA ASN A 344 14.59 -11.95 -11.44
C ASN A 344 13.76 -11.37 -10.31
N GLN A 345 14.21 -10.27 -9.75
CA GLN A 345 13.50 -9.53 -8.72
C GLN A 345 13.32 -8.08 -9.16
N PHE A 346 12.18 -7.54 -8.88
CA PHE A 346 11.90 -6.12 -9.05
C PHE A 346 11.11 -5.60 -7.86
N TRP A 347 11.15 -4.30 -7.67
CA TRP A 347 10.39 -3.67 -6.62
C TRP A 347 8.96 -3.42 -7.07
N ASP A 348 8.02 -3.90 -6.29
CA ASP A 348 6.67 -3.41 -6.28
C ASP A 348 6.60 -2.13 -5.46
N GLU A 349 5.94 -1.12 -5.97
CA GLU A 349 5.78 0.11 -5.21
C GLU A 349 4.76 -0.01 -4.10
N ALA A 350 3.79 -0.89 -4.24
CA ALA A 350 2.86 -1.21 -3.18
C ALA A 350 2.41 -2.66 -3.24
N ALA A 351 2.76 -3.41 -2.22
CA ALA A 351 2.03 -4.62 -1.89
C ALA A 351 1.04 -4.27 -0.79
N VAL A 352 -0.22 -4.50 -1.06
CA VAL A 352 -1.32 -4.14 -0.16
C VAL A 352 -2.04 -5.43 0.21
N GLY A 353 -2.26 -5.65 1.50
CA GLY A 353 -2.91 -6.86 1.95
C GLY A 353 -3.43 -6.81 3.36
N SER A 354 -4.18 -7.83 3.71
CA SER A 354 -4.50 -8.23 5.06
C SER A 354 -3.92 -9.61 5.35
N PHE A 355 -4.02 -10.06 6.60
CA PHE A 355 -3.41 -11.33 6.96
C PHE A 355 -3.85 -12.46 6.00
N GLY A 356 -2.83 -13.17 5.47
CA GLY A 356 -3.06 -14.28 4.58
C GLY A 356 -3.32 -13.93 3.14
N GLU A 357 -3.33 -12.67 2.79
CA GLU A 357 -3.72 -12.19 1.48
C GLU A 357 -2.77 -11.11 0.96
N SER A 358 -2.58 -11.09 -0.34
CA SER A 358 -1.70 -10.13 -0.98
C SER A 358 -2.27 -9.65 -2.29
N ILE A 359 -2.29 -8.34 -2.47
CA ILE A 359 -2.57 -7.70 -3.74
C ILE A 359 -1.38 -6.81 -4.05
N CYS A 360 -0.75 -7.05 -5.18
CA CYS A 360 0.42 -6.30 -5.62
C CYS A 360 0.00 -5.32 -6.71
N PHE A 361 0.39 -4.08 -6.53
CA PHE A 361 0.14 -3.00 -7.49
C PHE A 361 1.47 -2.50 -8.02
N GLU A 362 1.58 -2.38 -9.32
CA GLU A 362 2.76 -1.85 -10.02
C GLU A 362 2.42 -0.50 -10.66
N PRO A 363 2.49 0.62 -9.92
CA PRO A 363 2.08 1.90 -10.45
C PRO A 363 3.11 2.48 -11.42
N GLY A 364 2.92 2.28 -12.70
CA GLY A 364 3.66 2.95 -13.77
C GLY A 364 5.15 2.64 -13.89
N ARG A 365 5.70 1.82 -13.01
CA ARG A 365 7.13 1.59 -12.94
C ARG A 365 7.62 0.55 -13.92
N VAL A 366 6.95 -0.59 -13.93
CA VAL A 366 7.26 -1.71 -14.81
C VAL A 366 6.49 -1.60 -16.12
N GLN A 367 5.25 -1.12 -16.10
CA GLN A 367 4.39 -1.04 -17.27
C GLN A 367 3.79 0.35 -17.52
N ARG A 368 4.27 1.39 -16.87
CA ARG A 368 3.78 2.77 -17.00
C ARG A 368 2.27 2.92 -16.81
N ARG A 369 1.67 2.07 -16.01
CA ARG A 369 0.27 2.10 -15.63
C ARG A 369 0.07 1.43 -14.28
N CYS A 370 -0.90 1.91 -13.54
CA CYS A 370 -1.27 1.29 -12.28
C CYS A 370 -2.19 0.11 -12.54
N PHE A 371 -1.82 -1.05 -12.09
CA PHE A 371 -2.61 -2.26 -12.25
C PHE A 371 -2.37 -3.26 -11.11
N ILE A 372 -3.25 -4.22 -11.00
CA ILE A 372 -3.13 -5.33 -10.07
C ILE A 372 -2.30 -6.41 -10.77
N THR A 373 -1.05 -6.60 -10.34
CA THR A 373 -0.15 -7.58 -10.94
C THR A 373 -0.52 -8.99 -10.53
N ASP A 374 -0.79 -9.16 -9.22
CA ASP A 374 -0.84 -10.47 -8.61
C ASP A 374 -1.78 -10.47 -7.41
N VAL A 375 -2.61 -11.48 -7.32
CA VAL A 375 -3.49 -11.73 -6.18
C VAL A 375 -3.26 -13.15 -5.69
N ARG A 376 -2.57 -13.29 -4.57
CA ARG A 376 -2.19 -14.57 -3.98
C ARG A 376 -2.62 -14.65 -2.52
N PRO A 377 -3.86 -15.02 -2.25
CA PRO A 377 -4.28 -15.22 -0.87
C PRO A 377 -3.43 -16.29 -0.20
N LEU A 378 -3.05 -16.06 1.04
CA LEU A 378 -2.41 -17.06 1.89
C LEU A 378 -3.48 -18.04 2.36
N MET A 379 -3.37 -19.28 1.97
CA MET A 379 -4.34 -20.33 2.27
C MET A 379 -3.63 -21.57 2.79
N THR A 380 -4.39 -22.46 3.43
CA THR A 380 -3.88 -23.80 3.68
C THR A 380 -3.77 -24.55 2.36
N LEU A 381 -2.61 -25.12 2.11
CA LEU A 381 -2.45 -25.97 0.95
C LEU A 381 -3.03 -27.35 1.23
N PRO A 382 -3.70 -27.97 0.28
CA PRO A 382 -4.17 -29.35 0.38
C PRO A 382 -2.99 -30.33 0.29
N VAL A 383 -2.08 -30.28 1.24
CA VAL A 383 -0.97 -31.23 1.35
C VAL A 383 -1.35 -32.28 2.36
N GLU A 384 -1.03 -33.54 2.04
CA GLU A 384 -1.28 -34.75 2.85
C GLU A 384 -1.50 -34.47 4.33
N ALA A 385 -2.62 -34.93 4.86
CA ALA A 385 -3.30 -34.55 6.09
C ALA A 385 -2.47 -34.43 7.41
N LYS A 386 -1.16 -34.54 7.35
CA LYS A 386 -0.26 -34.52 8.52
C LYS A 386 0.50 -33.22 8.78
N ALA A 387 0.49 -32.29 7.87
CA ALA A 387 1.14 -31.00 8.10
C ALA A 387 0.19 -29.89 7.64
N LYS A 388 -0.41 -29.21 8.58
CA LYS A 388 -1.04 -27.91 8.33
C LYS A 388 0.05 -27.00 7.76
N ARG A 389 -0.06 -26.65 6.47
CA ARG A 389 0.91 -25.81 5.80
C ARG A 389 0.20 -24.60 5.25
N TRP A 390 0.75 -23.45 5.55
CA TRP A 390 0.41 -22.20 4.94
C TRP A 390 1.20 -22.05 3.66
N GLY A 391 0.59 -21.49 2.65
CA GLY A 391 1.25 -21.14 1.42
C GLY A 391 0.44 -20.12 0.65
N TRP A 392 1.11 -19.41 -0.22
CA TRP A 392 0.43 -18.55 -1.18
C TRP A 392 -0.41 -19.42 -2.11
N ALA A 393 -1.64 -19.05 -2.35
CA ALA A 393 -2.39 -19.57 -3.47
C ALA A 393 -1.66 -19.22 -4.77
N GLU A 394 -1.91 -19.99 -5.80
CA GLU A 394 -1.53 -19.56 -7.14
C GLU A 394 -2.20 -18.22 -7.46
N ASN A 395 -1.55 -17.44 -8.34
CA ASN A 395 -2.09 -16.16 -8.76
C ASN A 395 -3.55 -16.31 -9.25
N CYS A 396 -4.48 -15.68 -8.55
CA CYS A 396 -5.90 -15.74 -8.91
C CYS A 396 -6.24 -14.84 -10.10
N GLY A 397 -5.29 -14.08 -10.61
CA GLY A 397 -5.45 -13.11 -11.66
C GLY A 397 -5.21 -11.69 -11.17
N GLY A 398 -4.83 -10.85 -12.08
CA GLY A 398 -4.65 -9.43 -11.89
C GLY A 398 -5.74 -8.61 -12.56
N GLY A 399 -5.45 -7.38 -12.86
CA GLY A 399 -6.35 -6.48 -13.57
C GLY A 399 -5.74 -5.11 -13.79
N ASP A 400 -6.46 -4.29 -14.51
CA ASP A 400 -6.08 -2.89 -14.76
C ASP A 400 -7.10 -1.94 -14.12
N PHE A 401 -6.62 -0.86 -13.49
CA PHE A 401 -7.50 0.22 -13.05
C PHE A 401 -8.05 1.02 -14.24
N LEU A 402 -7.25 1.21 -15.27
CA LEU A 402 -7.66 1.83 -16.51
C LEU A 402 -6.94 1.17 -17.67
N MET A 403 -7.69 0.59 -18.61
CA MET A 403 -7.12 0.02 -19.83
C MET A 403 -7.67 0.77 -21.05
N TRP A 404 -6.76 1.32 -21.85
CA TRP A 404 -7.12 2.07 -23.02
C TRP A 404 -6.24 1.72 -24.21
N LYS A 405 -6.88 1.19 -25.28
CA LYS A 405 -6.34 1.14 -26.64
C LYS A 405 -6.97 2.24 -27.46
N ASP A 406 -6.15 3.10 -28.05
CA ASP A 406 -6.63 4.20 -28.91
C ASP A 406 -7.36 3.68 -30.17
N ALA A 407 -7.84 4.61 -30.99
CA ALA A 407 -8.52 4.27 -32.26
C ALA A 407 -7.62 3.52 -33.27
N GLN A 408 -6.30 3.58 -33.09
CA GLN A 408 -5.31 2.85 -33.88
C GLN A 408 -4.90 1.50 -33.25
N GLY A 409 -5.51 1.12 -32.12
CA GLY A 409 -5.23 -0.12 -31.43
C GLY A 409 -3.94 -0.12 -30.59
N ARG A 410 -3.32 1.04 -30.35
CA ARG A 410 -2.13 1.18 -29.52
C ARG A 410 -2.53 1.35 -28.08
N TYR A 411 -1.90 0.59 -27.19
CA TYR A 411 -2.07 0.81 -25.76
C TYR A 411 -1.57 2.21 -25.36
N GLN A 412 -2.38 2.91 -24.64
CA GLN A 412 -2.05 4.20 -24.08
C GLN A 412 -1.47 4.02 -22.69
N GLU A 413 -0.40 4.74 -22.44
CA GLU A 413 0.35 4.67 -21.20
C GLU A 413 -0.06 5.78 -20.25
N MET A 414 0.05 5.51 -18.96
CA MET A 414 -0.07 6.49 -17.89
C MET A 414 1.32 7.01 -17.50
N LYS A 415 1.38 8.22 -17.00
CA LYS A 415 2.63 8.86 -16.56
C LYS A 415 2.44 9.67 -15.28
N GLY A 416 3.56 10.04 -14.67
CA GLY A 416 3.56 10.89 -13.49
C GLY A 416 2.91 10.24 -12.28
N THR A 417 2.98 8.90 -12.19
CA THR A 417 2.39 8.16 -11.08
C THR A 417 2.95 8.62 -9.75
N ARG A 418 2.06 9.02 -8.85
CA ARG A 418 2.35 9.35 -7.46
C ARG A 418 1.63 8.39 -6.56
N THR A 419 2.38 7.78 -5.66
CA THR A 419 1.86 6.88 -4.63
C THR A 419 1.87 7.59 -3.29
N GLU A 420 0.75 7.58 -2.60
CA GLU A 420 0.58 8.15 -1.26
C GLU A 420 -0.02 7.10 -0.32
N TYR A 421 0.71 6.74 0.73
CA TYR A 421 0.20 5.86 1.78
C TYR A 421 -0.60 6.69 2.78
N ARG A 422 -1.91 6.58 2.77
CA ARG A 422 -2.84 7.42 3.54
C ARG A 422 -3.17 6.84 4.90
N ALA A 423 -3.32 5.53 4.98
CA ALA A 423 -3.55 4.80 6.22
C ALA A 423 -2.63 3.58 6.28
N GLN A 424 -1.99 3.38 7.42
CA GLN A 424 -1.18 2.21 7.70
C GLN A 424 -1.40 1.80 9.15
N GLY A 425 -1.99 0.66 9.35
CA GLY A 425 -2.30 0.18 10.70
C GLY A 425 -2.91 -1.21 10.70
N PRO A 426 -3.24 -1.75 11.89
CA PRO A 426 -3.70 -3.12 12.02
C PRO A 426 -5.10 -3.36 11.44
N CYS A 427 -5.91 -2.31 11.28
CA CYS A 427 -7.30 -2.44 10.86
C CYS A 427 -7.54 -2.01 9.43
N LEU A 428 -6.79 -1.04 8.92
CA LEU A 428 -6.96 -0.49 7.60
C LEU A 428 -5.62 -0.03 7.02
N THR A 429 -5.40 -0.40 5.76
CA THR A 429 -4.37 0.19 4.92
C THR A 429 -5.03 0.89 3.74
N GLU A 430 -4.60 2.12 3.46
CA GLU A 430 -5.07 2.88 2.30
C GLU A 430 -3.91 3.46 1.52
N VAL A 431 -3.90 3.21 0.22
CA VAL A 431 -2.93 3.73 -0.74
C VAL A 431 -3.66 4.48 -1.83
N SER A 432 -3.21 5.67 -2.17
CA SER A 432 -3.75 6.49 -3.25
C SER A 432 -2.73 6.58 -4.39
N TYR A 433 -3.20 6.34 -5.60
CA TYR A 433 -2.43 6.53 -6.83
C TYR A 433 -3.04 7.66 -7.64
N ARG A 434 -2.18 8.50 -8.22
CA ARG A 434 -2.57 9.55 -9.16
C ARG A 434 -1.68 9.48 -10.37
N GLU A 435 -2.29 9.52 -11.53
CA GLU A 435 -1.58 9.48 -12.82
C GLU A 435 -2.37 10.25 -13.87
N GLU A 436 -1.74 10.47 -15.03
CA GLU A 436 -2.41 10.97 -16.22
C GLU A 436 -1.94 10.21 -17.45
N SER A 437 -2.77 10.15 -18.50
CA SER A 437 -2.35 9.58 -19.77
C SER A 437 -1.20 10.38 -20.38
N SER A 438 -0.35 9.72 -21.15
CA SER A 438 0.85 10.33 -21.74
C SER A 438 0.56 11.60 -22.57
N GLY A 439 -0.58 11.64 -23.24
CA GLY A 439 -1.07 12.81 -23.96
C GLY A 439 -1.88 13.78 -23.10
N GLY A 440 -2.15 13.48 -21.83
CA GLY A 440 -2.94 14.31 -20.93
C GLY A 440 -4.44 14.29 -21.22
N GLU A 441 -4.97 13.21 -21.83
CA GLU A 441 -6.39 13.07 -22.15
C GLU A 441 -7.19 12.69 -20.92
N ILE A 442 -6.65 11.80 -20.09
CA ILE A 442 -7.32 11.26 -18.90
C ILE A 442 -6.46 11.55 -17.67
N ALA A 443 -7.05 12.14 -16.67
CA ALA A 443 -6.48 12.16 -15.31
C ALA A 443 -7.16 11.08 -14.48
N ALA A 444 -6.34 10.27 -13.79
CA ALA A 444 -6.80 9.15 -12.99
C ALA A 444 -6.40 9.30 -11.52
N ARG A 445 -7.34 8.93 -10.63
CA ARG A 445 -7.08 8.72 -9.22
C ARG A 445 -7.69 7.39 -8.81
N MET A 446 -6.89 6.59 -8.14
CA MET A 446 -7.27 5.30 -7.59
C MET A 446 -6.91 5.26 -6.12
N ASP A 447 -7.90 5.18 -5.24
CA ASP A 447 -7.71 4.97 -3.82
C ASP A 447 -8.05 3.50 -3.52
N VAL A 448 -7.11 2.80 -2.92
CA VAL A 448 -7.20 1.37 -2.60
C VAL A 448 -7.20 1.22 -1.08
N SER A 449 -8.29 0.72 -0.53
CA SER A 449 -8.45 0.51 0.91
C SER A 449 -8.62 -0.98 1.20
N VAL A 450 -7.73 -1.53 2.02
CA VAL A 450 -7.76 -2.94 2.44
C VAL A 450 -7.97 -2.99 3.95
N PRO A 451 -9.18 -3.33 4.41
CA PRO A 451 -9.41 -3.59 5.83
C PRO A 451 -8.79 -4.93 6.23
N ALA A 452 -8.31 -5.02 7.46
CA ALA A 452 -7.89 -6.27 8.02
C ALA A 452 -9.08 -7.24 8.11
N ALA A 453 -8.85 -8.48 7.74
CA ALA A 453 -9.84 -9.53 7.83
C ALA A 453 -9.15 -10.86 8.12
N ASN A 454 -9.81 -11.73 8.88
CA ASN A 454 -9.35 -13.10 9.10
C ASN A 454 -10.36 -14.13 8.53
N ASP A 455 -11.08 -13.73 7.50
CA ASP A 455 -12.06 -14.53 6.79
C ASP A 455 -11.77 -14.61 5.28
N HIS A 456 -11.90 -13.51 4.54
CA HIS A 456 -11.63 -13.45 3.11
C HIS A 456 -11.13 -12.07 2.70
N LEU A 457 -10.52 -11.96 1.54
CA LEU A 457 -9.99 -10.69 1.04
C LEU A 457 -11.13 -9.77 0.60
N ARG A 458 -11.12 -8.57 1.12
CA ARG A 458 -11.90 -7.43 0.65
C ARG A 458 -10.97 -6.28 0.31
N THR A 459 -11.18 -5.69 -0.84
CA THR A 459 -10.48 -4.47 -1.21
C THR A 459 -11.49 -3.47 -1.76
N PHE A 460 -11.58 -2.33 -1.14
CA PHE A 460 -12.43 -1.24 -1.60
C PHE A 460 -11.61 -0.33 -2.51
N LEU A 461 -12.12 -0.09 -3.71
CA LEU A 461 -11.49 0.73 -4.72
C LEU A 461 -12.38 1.95 -4.97
N ARG A 462 -11.84 3.14 -4.78
CA ARG A 462 -12.48 4.38 -5.20
C ARG A 462 -11.73 4.90 -6.42
N LEU A 463 -12.40 4.89 -7.55
CA LEU A 463 -11.83 5.24 -8.85
C LEU A 463 -12.42 6.57 -9.33
N ARG A 464 -11.56 7.43 -9.83
CA ARG A 464 -11.96 8.68 -10.50
C ARG A 464 -11.15 8.88 -11.77
N TYR A 465 -11.86 9.02 -12.88
CA TYR A 465 -11.29 9.34 -14.18
C TYR A 465 -11.95 10.60 -14.72
N ASP A 466 -11.14 11.62 -15.02
CA ASP A 466 -11.60 12.88 -15.57
C ASP A 466 -11.05 13.04 -16.99
N MET A 467 -11.94 13.17 -17.98
CA MET A 467 -11.56 13.39 -19.38
C MET A 467 -11.23 14.86 -19.58
N ARG A 468 -9.97 15.13 -19.92
CA ARG A 468 -9.46 16.50 -20.17
C ARG A 468 -9.38 16.84 -21.64
N LYS A 469 -9.30 15.83 -22.51
CA LYS A 469 -9.29 15.93 -23.96
C LYS A 469 -10.19 14.85 -24.56
N PRO A 470 -10.56 14.92 -25.85
CA PRO A 470 -11.32 13.86 -26.50
C PRO A 470 -10.61 12.52 -26.44
N VAL A 471 -11.31 11.46 -26.06
CA VAL A 471 -10.80 10.08 -25.95
C VAL A 471 -11.57 9.21 -26.93
N ARG A 472 -10.85 8.62 -27.89
CA ARG A 472 -11.35 7.59 -28.81
C ARG A 472 -10.63 6.30 -28.58
N TRP A 473 -11.30 5.18 -28.80
CA TRP A 473 -10.77 3.86 -28.50
C TRP A 473 -11.22 2.77 -29.46
N GLN A 474 -10.38 1.76 -29.59
CA GLN A 474 -10.81 0.42 -29.96
C GLN A 474 -11.28 -0.37 -28.74
N ARG A 475 -10.62 -0.14 -27.57
CA ARG A 475 -10.98 -0.74 -26.29
C ARG A 475 -10.73 0.25 -25.16
N LEU A 476 -11.72 0.40 -24.30
CA LEU A 476 -11.62 1.22 -23.08
C LEU A 476 -12.30 0.49 -21.93
N ALA A 477 -11.59 0.32 -20.84
CA ALA A 477 -12.12 -0.23 -19.61
C ALA A 477 -11.75 0.66 -18.43
N PHE A 478 -12.73 1.03 -17.63
CA PHE A 478 -12.56 1.82 -16.40
C PHE A 478 -12.15 0.96 -15.21
N PHE A 479 -12.25 -0.33 -15.34
CA PHE A 479 -11.70 -1.33 -14.44
C PHE A 479 -11.73 -2.68 -15.16
N GLN A 480 -10.67 -3.45 -14.99
CA GLN A 480 -10.58 -4.82 -15.51
C GLN A 480 -10.22 -5.76 -14.36
N LEU A 481 -10.91 -6.86 -14.26
CA LEU A 481 -10.53 -8.00 -13.44
C LEU A 481 -10.25 -9.18 -14.36
N GLY A 482 -8.99 -9.63 -14.38
CA GLY A 482 -8.57 -10.80 -15.11
C GLY A 482 -8.62 -12.05 -14.25
N ALA A 483 -8.75 -13.21 -14.87
CA ALA A 483 -8.54 -14.49 -14.27
C ALA A 483 -7.27 -15.12 -14.84
N ASP A 484 -6.31 -15.42 -14.00
CA ASP A 484 -5.13 -16.14 -14.41
C ASP A 484 -5.35 -17.64 -14.47
N PHE A 485 -4.57 -18.27 -15.31
CA PHE A 485 -4.68 -19.66 -15.64
C PHE A 485 -3.39 -20.40 -15.32
N TYR A 486 -2.91 -20.23 -14.09
CA TYR A 486 -1.82 -21.07 -13.64
C TYR A 486 -2.40 -22.41 -13.17
N ASN A 487 -1.77 -23.49 -13.60
CA ASN A 487 -1.98 -24.84 -13.08
C ASN A 487 -3.36 -25.50 -13.35
N ASP A 488 -3.95 -25.27 -14.52
CA ASP A 488 -5.16 -25.98 -14.99
C ASP A 488 -6.41 -25.84 -14.07
N VAL A 489 -6.47 -24.84 -13.22
CA VAL A 489 -7.69 -24.49 -12.49
C VAL A 489 -8.32 -23.25 -13.13
N PRO A 490 -9.13 -23.45 -14.16
CA PRO A 490 -9.67 -22.31 -14.89
C PRO A 490 -10.85 -21.69 -14.14
N ALA A 491 -10.77 -20.41 -13.90
CA ALA A 491 -11.97 -19.62 -13.75
C ALA A 491 -12.60 -19.50 -15.13
N ARG A 492 -13.58 -20.35 -15.41
CA ARG A 492 -14.17 -20.50 -16.75
C ARG A 492 -15.52 -19.86 -16.91
N ARG A 493 -16.16 -19.52 -15.79
CA ARG A 493 -17.52 -18.97 -15.81
C ARG A 493 -17.54 -17.54 -15.31
N VAL A 494 -18.45 -16.79 -15.84
CA VAL A 494 -18.82 -15.46 -15.38
C VAL A 494 -20.26 -15.50 -14.94
N ALA A 495 -20.54 -14.90 -13.80
CA ALA A 495 -21.90 -14.68 -13.33
C ALA A 495 -22.10 -13.21 -13.00
N ILE A 496 -23.30 -12.70 -13.23
CA ILE A 496 -23.73 -11.35 -12.84
C ILE A 496 -25.04 -11.41 -12.07
N GLY A 497 -25.20 -10.47 -11.17
CA GLY A 497 -26.42 -10.32 -10.38
C GLY A 497 -26.43 -9.02 -9.60
N ASP A 498 -27.30 -8.93 -8.63
CA ASP A 498 -27.43 -7.84 -7.69
C ASP A 498 -27.80 -8.39 -6.29
N VAL A 499 -28.17 -7.53 -5.34
CA VAL A 499 -28.55 -7.98 -3.97
C VAL A 499 -29.74 -8.94 -3.95
N THR A 500 -30.55 -9.00 -5.01
CA THR A 500 -31.72 -9.87 -5.10
C THR A 500 -31.39 -11.29 -5.58
N GLY A 501 -30.26 -11.47 -6.27
CA GLY A 501 -29.82 -12.79 -6.70
C GLY A 501 -29.00 -12.81 -7.99
N LEU A 502 -28.82 -14.03 -8.48
CA LEU A 502 -28.20 -14.30 -9.76
C LEU A 502 -29.12 -13.85 -10.89
N ARG A 503 -28.58 -13.09 -11.83
CA ARG A 503 -29.28 -12.69 -13.05
C ARG A 503 -28.93 -13.57 -14.25
N GLU A 504 -27.64 -13.80 -14.45
CA GLU A 504 -27.13 -14.62 -15.54
C GLU A 504 -25.80 -15.25 -15.18
N GLU A 505 -25.56 -16.46 -15.68
CA GLU A 505 -24.27 -17.18 -15.58
C GLU A 505 -23.97 -17.85 -16.93
N TRP A 506 -22.73 -17.72 -17.40
CA TRP A 506 -22.30 -18.34 -18.66
C TRP A 506 -20.81 -18.69 -18.66
N GLU A 507 -20.40 -19.53 -19.59
CA GLU A 507 -19.00 -19.76 -19.92
C GLU A 507 -18.62 -18.86 -21.10
N PRO A 508 -17.67 -17.91 -20.93
CA PRO A 508 -17.24 -17.03 -22.01
C PRO A 508 -16.67 -17.84 -23.19
N ARG A 509 -16.98 -17.41 -24.39
CA ARG A 509 -16.44 -18.00 -25.61
C ARG A 509 -14.90 -17.81 -25.62
N ARG A 510 -14.19 -18.91 -25.90
CA ARG A 510 -12.75 -18.93 -26.00
C ARG A 510 -12.32 -18.59 -27.42
N ALA A 511 -11.91 -17.36 -27.61
CA ALA A 511 -11.30 -16.92 -28.85
C ALA A 511 -10.26 -15.85 -28.55
N LYS A 512 -9.16 -15.87 -29.29
CA LYS A 512 -8.05 -14.95 -29.08
C LYS A 512 -8.49 -13.52 -29.29
N ASP A 513 -8.31 -12.70 -28.25
CA ASP A 513 -8.61 -11.26 -28.27
C ASP A 513 -10.05 -10.90 -28.71
N GLU A 514 -10.98 -11.87 -28.68
CA GLU A 514 -12.37 -11.62 -28.99
C GLU A 514 -13.18 -11.21 -27.77
N VAL A 515 -13.99 -10.20 -27.97
CA VAL A 515 -15.03 -9.83 -27.02
C VAL A 515 -16.14 -10.86 -27.10
N ASP A 516 -16.36 -11.60 -26.04
CA ASP A 516 -17.43 -12.58 -25.96
C ASP A 516 -18.81 -11.89 -25.88
N ARG A 517 -18.89 -10.91 -24.96
CA ARG A 517 -20.08 -10.08 -24.79
C ARG A 517 -19.70 -8.62 -24.59
N THR A 518 -20.43 -7.75 -25.25
CA THR A 518 -20.30 -6.32 -25.06
C THR A 518 -21.50 -5.77 -24.34
N ALA A 519 -21.25 -4.83 -23.42
CA ALA A 519 -22.25 -3.91 -22.97
C ALA A 519 -23.45 -4.53 -22.23
N LEU A 520 -23.20 -5.50 -21.39
CA LEU A 520 -24.20 -5.97 -20.44
C LEU A 520 -24.42 -4.89 -19.35
N PRO A 521 -25.64 -4.36 -19.18
CA PRO A 521 -25.86 -3.38 -18.13
C PRO A 521 -25.72 -4.05 -16.75
N LEU A 522 -24.94 -3.47 -15.87
CA LEU A 522 -24.86 -3.82 -14.45
C LEU A 522 -25.87 -2.93 -13.71
N ALA A 523 -27.11 -3.37 -13.65
CA ALA A 523 -28.19 -2.64 -12.98
C ALA A 523 -28.53 -3.30 -11.64
N GLY A 524 -29.11 -2.50 -10.74
CA GLY A 524 -29.54 -2.96 -9.41
C GLY A 524 -28.59 -2.49 -8.29
N GLU A 525 -29.11 -2.48 -7.08
CA GLU A 525 -28.33 -2.20 -5.90
C GLU A 525 -27.31 -3.30 -5.66
N GLY A 526 -26.05 -2.93 -5.40
CA GLY A 526 -24.97 -3.89 -5.20
C GLY A 526 -24.77 -4.82 -6.39
N ALA A 527 -24.88 -4.31 -7.62
CA ALA A 527 -24.62 -5.11 -8.83
C ALA A 527 -23.22 -5.73 -8.74
N TRP A 528 -23.12 -7.02 -9.03
CA TRP A 528 -21.89 -7.78 -8.86
C TRP A 528 -21.54 -8.63 -10.06
N VAL A 529 -20.26 -8.93 -10.18
CA VAL A 529 -19.67 -9.83 -11.17
C VAL A 529 -18.83 -10.87 -10.45
N SER A 530 -18.99 -12.14 -10.77
CA SER A 530 -18.16 -13.24 -10.29
C SER A 530 -17.41 -13.90 -11.43
N VAL A 531 -16.14 -14.19 -11.22
CA VAL A 531 -15.30 -14.98 -12.12
C VAL A 531 -14.83 -16.21 -11.34
N HIS A 532 -15.30 -17.38 -11.75
CA HIS A 532 -15.16 -18.60 -10.95
C HIS A 532 -14.99 -19.88 -11.80
N GLY A 533 -14.61 -20.96 -11.12
CA GLY A 533 -14.48 -22.29 -11.73
C GLY A 533 -15.83 -22.98 -11.95
N VAL A 534 -15.84 -24.01 -12.81
CA VAL A 534 -17.03 -24.81 -13.12
C VAL A 534 -17.24 -25.94 -12.09
N GLU A 535 -16.15 -26.47 -11.57
CA GLU A 535 -16.16 -27.54 -10.60
C GLU A 535 -15.39 -27.08 -9.37
N ARG A 536 -15.74 -27.60 -8.20
CA ARG A 536 -14.85 -27.57 -7.05
C ARG A 536 -13.53 -28.11 -7.55
N ALA A 537 -12.60 -27.25 -7.73
CA ALA A 537 -11.42 -27.52 -8.51
C ALA A 537 -10.78 -28.80 -8.04
N VAL A 538 -10.62 -29.74 -8.93
CA VAL A 538 -9.69 -30.84 -8.73
C VAL A 538 -8.32 -30.20 -8.66
N LEU A 539 -8.00 -29.73 -7.46
CA LEU A 539 -6.73 -29.07 -7.19
C LEU A 539 -5.63 -30.07 -7.47
N LYS A 540 -4.75 -29.76 -8.39
CA LYS A 540 -3.49 -30.51 -8.49
C LYS A 540 -2.82 -30.42 -7.13
N LYS A 541 -2.14 -31.48 -6.72
CA LYS A 541 -1.40 -31.55 -5.46
C LYS A 541 -0.61 -30.26 -5.22
N GLY A 542 -0.94 -29.58 -4.13
CA GLY A 542 -0.18 -28.43 -3.65
C GLY A 542 -0.67 -27.05 -4.06
N HIS A 543 -1.83 -26.91 -4.72
CA HIS A 543 -2.38 -25.61 -5.10
C HIS A 543 -3.71 -25.33 -4.41
N ALA A 544 -3.89 -24.11 -3.95
CA ALA A 544 -5.17 -23.60 -3.47
C ALA A 544 -5.82 -22.74 -4.55
N ALA A 545 -7.14 -22.80 -4.69
CA ALA A 545 -7.91 -22.00 -5.63
C ALA A 545 -8.78 -20.99 -4.89
N ALA A 546 -9.05 -19.87 -5.54
CA ALA A 546 -9.95 -18.86 -5.05
C ALA A 546 -10.97 -18.45 -6.13
N SER A 547 -12.21 -18.20 -5.68
CA SER A 547 -13.22 -17.47 -6.43
C SER A 547 -13.04 -15.98 -6.20
N ARG A 548 -13.32 -15.17 -7.21
CA ARG A 548 -13.16 -13.74 -7.17
C ARG A 548 -14.30 -13.02 -7.86
N GLY A 549 -14.48 -11.80 -7.49
CA GLY A 549 -15.44 -10.95 -8.13
C GLY A 549 -15.30 -9.51 -7.69
N PHE A 550 -16.11 -8.65 -8.24
CA PHE A 550 -16.25 -7.29 -7.75
C PHE A 550 -17.72 -6.89 -7.66
N ILE A 551 -17.98 -5.95 -6.77
CA ILE A 551 -19.30 -5.40 -6.50
C ILE A 551 -19.23 -3.90 -6.78
N VAL A 552 -20.21 -3.37 -7.49
CA VAL A 552 -20.38 -1.94 -7.71
C VAL A 552 -21.14 -1.36 -6.52
N ARG A 553 -20.44 -0.75 -5.58
CA ARG A 553 -21.03 -0.12 -4.39
C ARG A 553 -21.64 1.24 -4.71
N SER A 554 -20.97 2.01 -5.55
CA SER A 554 -21.52 3.23 -6.12
C SER A 554 -20.98 3.48 -7.53
N TRP A 555 -21.77 4.17 -8.34
CA TRP A 555 -21.38 4.54 -9.70
C TRP A 555 -22.01 5.86 -10.08
N ARG A 556 -21.19 6.79 -10.50
CA ARG A 556 -21.60 8.07 -11.07
C ARG A 556 -20.74 8.38 -12.28
N ALA A 557 -21.33 8.50 -13.44
CA ALA A 557 -20.60 8.80 -14.67
C ALA A 557 -21.38 9.72 -15.59
N VAL A 558 -20.64 10.55 -16.30
CA VAL A 558 -21.10 11.27 -17.49
C VAL A 558 -20.22 10.85 -18.63
N LEU A 559 -20.77 10.22 -19.65
CA LEU A 559 -20.04 9.71 -20.80
C LEU A 559 -20.76 10.15 -22.09
N GLY A 560 -20.01 10.78 -22.99
CA GLY A 560 -20.60 11.42 -24.17
C GLY A 560 -21.60 12.52 -23.82
N GLY A 561 -21.33 13.25 -22.72
CA GLY A 561 -22.16 14.35 -22.22
C GLY A 561 -23.46 13.91 -21.53
N LYS A 562 -23.64 12.63 -21.24
CA LYS A 562 -24.89 12.10 -20.64
C LYS A 562 -24.60 11.20 -19.42
N PRO A 563 -25.49 11.18 -18.42
CA PRO A 563 -25.40 10.20 -17.35
C PRO A 563 -25.36 8.78 -17.90
N ALA A 564 -24.45 7.96 -17.39
CA ALA A 564 -24.24 6.61 -17.85
C ALA A 564 -24.21 5.61 -16.69
N ALA A 565 -24.91 4.49 -16.85
CA ALA A 565 -24.87 3.35 -15.93
C ALA A 565 -23.63 2.48 -16.19
N PRO A 566 -23.18 1.67 -15.22
CA PRO A 566 -22.08 0.75 -15.44
C PRO A 566 -22.46 -0.35 -16.40
N HIS A 567 -21.57 -0.69 -17.32
CA HIS A 567 -21.71 -1.76 -18.29
C HIS A 567 -20.53 -2.72 -18.24
N LEU A 568 -20.81 -3.99 -18.40
CA LEU A 568 -19.83 -5.06 -18.41
C LEU A 568 -19.53 -5.51 -19.83
N ALA A 569 -18.25 -5.67 -20.14
CA ALA A 569 -17.77 -6.46 -21.26
C ALA A 569 -16.99 -7.67 -20.76
N THR A 570 -17.03 -8.78 -21.48
CA THR A 570 -16.24 -9.97 -21.19
C THR A 570 -15.27 -10.23 -22.32
N PHE A 571 -14.08 -10.61 -21.94
CA PHE A 571 -12.96 -10.82 -22.81
C PHE A 571 -12.30 -12.17 -22.57
N CYS A 572 -11.80 -12.79 -23.62
CA CYS A 572 -10.84 -13.86 -23.52
C CYS A 572 -9.47 -13.34 -23.98
N ILE A 573 -8.49 -13.35 -23.09
CA ILE A 573 -7.12 -12.99 -23.40
C ILE A 573 -6.32 -14.28 -23.58
N GLU A 574 -5.70 -14.46 -24.72
CA GLU A 574 -4.85 -15.61 -24.98
C GLU A 574 -3.36 -15.24 -24.75
N TRP A 575 -2.73 -15.96 -23.83
CA TRP A 575 -1.29 -15.88 -23.58
C TRP A 575 -0.61 -17.19 -23.98
N GLY A 576 -0.11 -17.26 -25.22
CA GLY A 576 0.53 -18.46 -25.72
C GLY A 576 -0.43 -19.58 -26.09
N LYS A 577 0.10 -20.74 -26.49
CA LYS A 577 -0.67 -21.83 -27.14
C LYS A 577 -1.78 -22.47 -26.30
N ASN A 578 -1.75 -22.36 -24.97
CA ASN A 578 -2.68 -23.08 -24.09
C ASN A 578 -3.19 -22.23 -22.91
N ASN A 579 -2.95 -20.94 -22.89
CA ASN A 579 -3.25 -20.10 -21.74
C ASN A 579 -4.32 -19.07 -22.10
N HIS A 580 -5.58 -19.38 -21.82
CA HIS A 580 -6.73 -18.50 -22.04
C HIS A 580 -7.12 -17.86 -20.71
N ARG A 581 -7.22 -16.54 -20.69
CA ARG A 581 -7.66 -15.78 -19.52
C ARG A 581 -9.00 -15.17 -19.77
N THR A 582 -9.94 -15.37 -18.87
CA THR A 582 -11.19 -14.63 -18.86
C THR A 582 -10.96 -13.30 -18.13
N ALA A 583 -11.29 -12.20 -18.79
CA ALA A 583 -11.33 -10.89 -18.18
C ALA A 583 -12.75 -10.32 -18.24
N VAL A 584 -13.13 -9.60 -17.21
CA VAL A 584 -14.36 -8.83 -17.12
C VAL A 584 -14.02 -7.36 -16.95
N GLU A 585 -14.74 -6.49 -17.66
CA GLU A 585 -14.39 -5.08 -17.77
C GLU A 585 -15.60 -4.18 -17.56
N LEU A 586 -15.41 -3.10 -16.81
CA LEU A 586 -16.35 -1.98 -16.81
C LEU A 586 -16.03 -1.10 -18.02
N ALA A 587 -16.88 -1.16 -19.02
CA ALA A 587 -16.71 -0.52 -20.33
C ALA A 587 -17.71 0.62 -20.54
N PRO A 588 -17.47 1.53 -21.48
CA PRO A 588 -18.47 2.49 -21.90
C PRO A 588 -19.74 1.79 -22.43
N PRO A 589 -20.94 2.36 -22.17
CA PRO A 589 -22.18 1.79 -22.71
C PRO A 589 -22.23 1.84 -24.23
N PRO A 590 -23.07 0.99 -24.86
CA PRO A 590 -23.24 1.00 -26.32
C PRO A 590 -23.66 2.37 -26.85
N GLY A 591 -23.18 2.68 -28.07
CA GLY A 591 -23.52 3.92 -28.77
C GLY A 591 -22.67 5.14 -28.37
N ILE A 592 -21.73 4.97 -27.45
CA ILE A 592 -20.71 5.97 -27.15
C ILE A 592 -19.41 5.55 -27.83
N SER A 593 -18.92 6.35 -28.75
CA SER A 593 -17.67 6.12 -29.51
C SER A 593 -16.54 7.08 -29.16
N GLU A 594 -16.86 8.13 -28.41
CA GLU A 594 -15.91 9.16 -28.01
C GLU A 594 -16.34 9.77 -26.68
N LEU A 595 -15.38 10.01 -25.80
CA LEU A 595 -15.57 10.80 -24.59
C LEU A 595 -15.05 12.21 -24.83
N GLN A 596 -15.70 13.18 -24.20
CA GLN A 596 -15.41 14.59 -24.35
C GLN A 596 -14.76 15.19 -23.09
N PRO A 597 -14.04 16.31 -23.18
CA PRO A 597 -13.63 17.05 -22.01
C PRO A 597 -14.81 17.36 -21.09
N GLY A 598 -14.65 17.05 -19.79
CA GLY A 598 -15.71 17.15 -18.80
C GLY A 598 -16.51 15.88 -18.56
N ASP A 599 -16.38 14.87 -19.42
CA ASP A 599 -16.86 13.51 -19.09
C ASP A 599 -16.03 12.96 -17.93
N PHE A 600 -16.67 12.10 -17.12
CA PHE A 600 -15.98 11.47 -15.99
C PHE A 600 -16.61 10.15 -15.60
N VAL A 601 -15.84 9.35 -14.90
CA VAL A 601 -16.31 8.19 -14.12
C VAL A 601 -15.86 8.33 -12.69
N GLU A 602 -16.77 8.11 -11.76
CA GLU A 602 -16.51 7.99 -10.35
C GLU A 602 -17.20 6.71 -9.86
N ALA A 603 -16.42 5.79 -9.32
CA ALA A 603 -16.92 4.47 -8.94
C ALA A 603 -16.34 4.05 -7.58
N GLU A 604 -17.17 3.41 -6.77
CA GLU A 604 -16.72 2.63 -5.62
C GLU A 604 -16.97 1.17 -5.92
N LEU A 605 -15.89 0.40 -5.97
CA LEU A 605 -15.91 -1.02 -6.22
C LEU A 605 -15.38 -1.76 -4.99
N GLU A 606 -15.91 -2.94 -4.76
CA GLU A 606 -15.33 -3.88 -3.80
C GLU A 606 -14.88 -5.13 -4.56
N LEU A 607 -13.57 -5.35 -4.54
CA LEU A 607 -12.97 -6.60 -5.00
C LEU A 607 -13.05 -7.61 -3.86
N VAL A 608 -13.58 -8.78 -4.14
CA VAL A 608 -13.71 -9.86 -3.16
C VAL A 608 -13.07 -11.13 -3.67
N ILE A 609 -12.35 -11.83 -2.78
CA ILE A 609 -11.68 -13.09 -3.07
C ILE A 609 -11.98 -14.05 -1.93
N PHE A 610 -12.58 -15.17 -2.30
CA PHE A 610 -12.98 -16.22 -1.38
C PHE A 610 -12.22 -17.51 -1.70
N PRO A 611 -11.92 -18.35 -0.68
CA PRO A 611 -11.51 -19.72 -0.94
C PRO A 611 -12.54 -20.43 -1.84
N ALA A 612 -12.07 -21.13 -2.88
CA ALA A 612 -12.94 -21.92 -3.74
C ALA A 612 -13.43 -23.20 -3.05
N ASP A 613 -12.77 -23.63 -1.97
CA ASP A 613 -13.09 -24.81 -1.19
C ASP A 613 -13.05 -24.50 0.29
N ALA A 614 -13.97 -25.06 1.07
CA ALA A 614 -13.96 -24.98 2.53
C ALA A 614 -12.67 -25.55 3.15
N ALA A 615 -12.04 -26.53 2.51
CA ALA A 615 -10.76 -27.08 2.95
C ALA A 615 -9.60 -26.08 2.87
N ALA A 616 -9.70 -25.05 2.04
CA ALA A 616 -8.73 -23.98 1.93
C ALA A 616 -9.02 -22.80 2.87
N TYR A 617 -10.16 -22.80 3.53
CA TYR A 617 -10.52 -21.81 4.53
C TYR A 617 -9.97 -22.21 5.90
N TYR A 618 -9.16 -21.35 6.47
CA TYR A 618 -8.53 -21.57 7.78
C TYR A 618 -8.97 -20.54 8.83
N GLY A 619 -9.99 -19.77 8.53
CA GLY A 619 -10.48 -18.74 9.44
C GLY A 619 -11.35 -19.28 10.57
N PRO A 620 -11.64 -18.43 11.56
CA PRO A 620 -12.42 -18.80 12.76
C PRO A 620 -13.93 -18.77 12.52
N ASP A 621 -14.39 -18.24 11.38
CA ASP A 621 -15.82 -18.09 11.12
C ASP A 621 -16.44 -19.41 10.65
N ALA A 622 -17.04 -20.15 11.59
CA ALA A 622 -17.72 -21.39 11.28
C ALA A 622 -18.88 -21.23 10.29
N LYS A 623 -19.56 -20.07 10.29
CA LYS A 623 -20.66 -19.80 9.34
C LYS A 623 -20.13 -19.68 7.90
N LEU A 624 -18.99 -19.01 7.73
CA LEU A 624 -18.33 -18.93 6.44
C LEU A 624 -17.82 -20.30 5.99
N SER A 625 -17.19 -21.06 6.88
CA SER A 625 -16.75 -22.43 6.58
C SER A 625 -17.90 -23.32 6.14
N ASP A 626 -19.00 -23.32 6.88
CA ASP A 626 -20.21 -24.08 6.53
C ASP A 626 -20.84 -23.64 5.21
N MET A 627 -20.79 -22.35 4.94
CA MET A 627 -21.27 -21.79 3.69
C MET A 627 -20.44 -22.30 2.51
N LEU A 628 -19.12 -22.18 2.59
CA LEU A 628 -18.20 -22.67 1.56
C LEU A 628 -18.32 -24.17 1.34
N ALA A 629 -18.60 -24.94 2.41
CA ALA A 629 -18.81 -26.39 2.32
C ALA A 629 -20.10 -26.77 1.58
N ARG A 630 -21.15 -25.96 1.74
CA ARG A 630 -22.48 -26.22 1.13
C ARG A 630 -22.61 -25.69 -0.28
N ASP A 631 -22.00 -24.53 -0.55
CA ASP A 631 -22.17 -23.84 -1.82
C ASP A 631 -21.30 -24.49 -2.89
N ALA A 632 -21.91 -25.29 -3.75
CA ALA A 632 -21.24 -25.83 -4.93
C ALA A 632 -20.97 -24.75 -5.98
N ASP A 633 -21.80 -23.73 -6.02
CA ASP A 633 -21.72 -22.63 -6.99
C ASP A 633 -20.84 -21.52 -6.44
N THR A 634 -19.73 -21.29 -7.08
CA THR A 634 -18.67 -20.41 -6.59
C THR A 634 -18.93 -18.92 -6.82
N TRP A 635 -20.04 -18.53 -7.42
CA TRP A 635 -20.52 -17.13 -7.47
C TRP A 635 -21.26 -16.71 -6.19
N ARG A 636 -21.78 -17.66 -5.41
CA ARG A 636 -22.60 -17.36 -4.21
C ARG A 636 -21.85 -16.55 -3.15
N PRO A 637 -20.56 -16.78 -2.87
CA PRO A 637 -19.82 -15.93 -1.95
C PRO A 637 -19.81 -14.46 -2.37
N VAL A 638 -19.61 -14.17 -3.66
CA VAL A 638 -19.65 -12.80 -4.20
C VAL A 638 -21.03 -12.17 -4.02
N HIS A 639 -22.09 -12.94 -4.32
CA HIS A 639 -23.47 -12.48 -4.10
C HIS A 639 -23.74 -12.14 -2.62
N ARG A 640 -23.28 -12.97 -1.69
CA ARG A 640 -23.44 -12.72 -0.26
C ARG A 640 -22.72 -11.46 0.19
N GLU A 641 -21.50 -11.25 -0.31
CA GLU A 641 -20.79 -10.00 -0.05
C GLU A 641 -21.52 -8.80 -0.65
N ALA A 642 -22.08 -8.93 -1.85
CA ALA A 642 -22.89 -7.89 -2.49
C ALA A 642 -24.09 -7.45 -1.63
N GLN A 643 -24.73 -8.39 -0.96
CA GLN A 643 -25.80 -8.09 0.01
C GLN A 643 -25.30 -7.32 1.24
N GLY A 644 -23.97 -7.03 1.37
CA GLY A 644 -23.38 -6.52 2.61
C GLY A 644 -23.63 -7.47 3.77
N ASN A 645 -23.80 -8.75 3.46
CA ASN A 645 -24.17 -9.83 4.39
C ASN A 645 -25.44 -9.50 5.20
N ALA A 646 -26.38 -8.78 4.60
CA ALA A 646 -27.58 -8.27 5.28
C ALA A 646 -27.22 -7.46 6.54
N LEU A 647 -26.13 -6.70 6.50
CA LEU A 647 -25.73 -5.83 7.60
C LEU A 647 -26.79 -4.77 7.85
N LYS A 648 -27.29 -4.73 9.07
CA LYS A 648 -28.30 -3.76 9.52
C LYS A 648 -27.78 -2.97 10.70
N PRO A 649 -27.04 -1.88 10.46
CA PRO A 649 -26.58 -1.02 11.52
C PRO A 649 -27.72 -0.13 12.01
N ILE A 650 -27.79 0.07 13.33
CA ILE A 650 -28.74 0.97 13.99
C ILE A 650 -27.94 1.90 14.90
N ALA A 651 -27.95 3.19 14.61
CA ALA A 651 -27.35 4.16 15.50
C ALA A 651 -28.25 4.39 16.75
N LYS A 652 -27.63 4.27 17.91
CA LYS A 652 -28.18 4.72 19.19
C LYS A 652 -27.63 6.09 19.56
N ARG A 653 -26.39 6.35 19.12
CA ARG A 653 -25.67 7.60 19.31
C ARG A 653 -24.74 7.83 18.14
N GLY A 654 -24.61 9.06 17.65
CA GLY A 654 -23.94 9.38 16.39
C GLY A 654 -24.83 9.16 15.18
N GLU A 655 -24.29 9.30 13.99
CA GLU A 655 -25.00 9.20 12.71
C GLU A 655 -24.30 8.20 11.77
N ILE A 656 -25.06 7.27 11.18
CA ILE A 656 -24.55 6.37 10.17
C ILE A 656 -24.52 7.11 8.84
N THR A 657 -23.30 7.40 8.36
CA THR A 657 -23.07 8.11 7.08
C THR A 657 -22.86 7.15 5.92
N ASN A 658 -22.41 5.93 6.22
CA ASN A 658 -22.32 4.84 5.25
C ASN A 658 -22.62 3.50 5.94
N SER A 659 -23.42 2.65 5.29
CA SER A 659 -23.83 1.37 5.87
C SER A 659 -22.82 0.24 5.65
N TYR A 660 -22.01 0.31 4.57
CA TYR A 660 -20.98 -0.69 4.28
C TYR A 660 -19.93 -0.19 3.26
N PRO A 661 -18.60 -0.17 3.60
CA PRO A 661 -18.08 -0.34 4.96
C PRO A 661 -18.73 0.66 5.92
N LEU A 662 -18.96 0.23 7.15
CA LEU A 662 -19.75 1.02 8.10
C LEU A 662 -18.97 2.26 8.56
N VAL A 663 -19.57 3.44 8.35
CA VAL A 663 -19.02 4.72 8.81
C VAL A 663 -20.03 5.42 9.69
N VAL A 664 -19.58 5.83 10.87
CA VAL A 664 -20.41 6.47 11.90
C VAL A 664 -19.76 7.80 12.30
N ALA A 665 -20.41 8.90 12.00
CA ALA A 665 -20.03 10.21 12.51
C ALA A 665 -20.35 10.28 14.02
N VAL A 666 -19.37 10.72 14.81
CA VAL A 666 -19.58 10.89 16.26
C VAL A 666 -20.47 12.09 16.57
N ASP A 667 -21.11 12.07 17.71
CA ASP A 667 -21.91 13.19 18.18
C ASP A 667 -21.05 14.37 18.70
N GLN A 668 -21.71 15.39 19.22
CA GLN A 668 -21.04 16.60 19.77
C GLN A 668 -20.14 16.29 20.97
N GLU A 669 -20.43 15.22 21.72
CA GLU A 669 -19.64 14.75 22.87
C GLU A 669 -18.52 13.80 22.44
N GLN A 670 -18.30 13.64 21.12
CA GLN A 670 -17.29 12.78 20.53
C GLN A 670 -17.49 11.30 20.85
N ARG A 671 -18.74 10.85 20.90
CA ARG A 671 -19.14 9.48 21.20
C ARG A 671 -20.02 8.91 20.10
N ALA A 672 -20.03 7.60 20.00
CA ALA A 672 -20.94 6.85 19.12
C ALA A 672 -21.36 5.54 19.78
N GLN A 673 -22.58 5.09 19.49
CA GLN A 673 -23.11 3.80 19.91
C GLN A 673 -23.97 3.22 18.81
N ILE A 674 -23.63 2.06 18.35
CA ILE A 674 -24.34 1.37 17.28
C ILE A 674 -24.63 -0.06 17.65
N ILE A 675 -25.73 -0.58 17.15
CA ILE A 675 -26.02 -2.02 17.15
C ILE A 675 -25.91 -2.50 15.72
N VAL A 676 -25.07 -3.50 15.49
CA VAL A 676 -24.89 -4.13 14.19
C VAL A 676 -25.49 -5.52 14.24
N LYS A 677 -26.39 -5.81 13.30
CA LYS A 677 -27.01 -7.14 13.11
C LYS A 677 -26.58 -7.71 11.78
N GLY A 678 -26.40 -9.01 11.72
CA GLY A 678 -25.99 -9.71 10.50
C GLY A 678 -24.51 -9.55 10.22
N GLY A 679 -24.15 -9.64 8.95
CA GLY A 679 -22.79 -9.64 8.48
C GLY A 679 -22.21 -11.04 8.33
N LEU A 680 -21.17 -11.16 7.52
CA LEU A 680 -20.38 -12.36 7.30
C LEU A 680 -18.94 -12.07 7.67
N GLY A 681 -18.30 -12.95 8.45
CA GLY A 681 -16.92 -12.77 8.84
C GLY A 681 -16.69 -11.53 9.69
N HIS A 682 -16.05 -10.51 9.15
CA HIS A 682 -15.74 -9.26 9.84
C HIS A 682 -16.38 -8.06 9.18
N VAL A 683 -16.72 -7.07 10.00
CA VAL A 683 -17.31 -5.80 9.57
C VAL A 683 -16.32 -4.68 9.84
N PRO A 684 -15.82 -4.00 8.81
CA PRO A 684 -15.03 -2.79 8.98
C PRO A 684 -15.92 -1.65 9.51
N VAL A 685 -15.49 -1.03 10.59
CA VAL A 685 -16.18 0.09 11.24
C VAL A 685 -15.25 1.28 11.37
N THR A 686 -15.69 2.42 10.87
CA THR A 686 -14.98 3.70 11.02
C THR A 686 -15.82 4.66 11.82
N PHE A 687 -15.31 5.16 12.94
CA PHE A 687 -15.86 6.30 13.67
C PHE A 687 -15.17 7.57 13.13
N ALA A 688 -15.95 8.46 12.54
CA ALA A 688 -15.47 9.65 11.85
C ALA A 688 -15.77 10.94 12.63
N ASP A 689 -15.20 12.05 12.18
CA ASP A 689 -15.40 13.42 12.68
C ASP A 689 -14.86 13.68 14.09
N LEU A 690 -13.91 12.88 14.55
CA LEU A 690 -13.26 13.05 15.83
C LEU A 690 -12.35 14.30 15.83
N LYS A 691 -12.41 15.10 16.89
CA LYS A 691 -11.49 16.22 17.12
C LYS A 691 -10.10 15.72 17.54
N SER A 692 -10.06 14.61 18.29
CA SER A 692 -8.86 13.95 18.76
C SER A 692 -9.15 12.46 18.92
N PRO A 693 -8.21 11.56 18.63
CA PRO A 693 -8.36 10.15 18.94
C PRO A 693 -8.00 9.84 20.41
N LYS A 694 -7.36 10.79 21.11
CA LYS A 694 -6.90 10.60 22.48
C LYS A 694 -8.10 10.56 23.45
N GLY A 695 -8.01 9.73 24.47
CA GLY A 695 -9.04 9.58 25.48
C GLY A 695 -10.27 8.81 25.00
N HIS A 696 -10.16 8.03 23.93
CA HIS A 696 -11.21 7.15 23.42
C HIS A 696 -10.87 5.68 23.62
N ARG A 697 -11.91 4.87 23.71
CA ARG A 697 -11.86 3.41 23.69
C ARG A 697 -13.00 2.85 22.85
N VAL A 698 -12.75 1.72 22.24
CA VAL A 698 -13.80 0.99 21.51
C VAL A 698 -14.21 -0.22 22.34
N LEU A 699 -15.50 -0.35 22.57
CA LEU A 699 -16.11 -1.48 23.27
C LEU A 699 -16.96 -2.28 22.29
N VAL A 700 -16.84 -3.60 22.34
CA VAL A 700 -17.74 -4.51 21.62
C VAL A 700 -18.44 -5.40 22.65
N ASN A 701 -19.77 -5.30 22.70
CA ASN A 701 -20.59 -5.95 23.73
C ASN A 701 -20.08 -5.66 25.16
N GLY A 702 -19.69 -4.42 25.42
CA GLY A 702 -19.18 -3.95 26.70
C GLY A 702 -17.73 -4.32 27.02
N GLN A 703 -17.05 -5.08 26.16
CA GLN A 703 -15.65 -5.46 26.35
C GLN A 703 -14.74 -4.59 25.50
N PRO A 704 -13.65 -4.02 26.05
CA PRO A 704 -12.70 -3.24 25.29
C PRO A 704 -11.96 -4.11 24.26
N ILE A 705 -11.79 -3.57 23.07
CA ILE A 705 -10.93 -4.18 22.05
C ILE A 705 -9.57 -3.48 22.05
N THR A 706 -8.51 -4.24 21.79
CA THR A 706 -7.13 -3.75 21.82
C THR A 706 -6.59 -3.44 20.42
N HIS A 707 -7.31 -3.85 19.37
CA HIS A 707 -6.87 -3.70 17.99
C HIS A 707 -7.79 -2.74 17.25
N TRP A 708 -7.43 -1.49 17.29
CA TRP A 708 -8.01 -0.41 16.52
C TRP A 708 -6.91 0.56 16.11
N GLN A 709 -7.19 1.41 15.15
CA GLN A 709 -6.21 2.38 14.66
C GLN A 709 -6.83 3.75 14.51
N THR A 710 -5.97 4.75 14.46
CA THR A 710 -6.34 6.13 14.19
C THR A 710 -5.81 6.57 12.84
N ASN A 711 -6.65 7.27 12.09
CA ASN A 711 -6.27 7.88 10.83
C ASN A 711 -6.63 9.37 10.88
N TRP A 712 -5.83 10.17 10.20
CA TRP A 712 -6.15 11.55 9.92
C TRP A 712 -6.80 11.64 8.54
N ASP A 713 -7.98 12.25 8.47
CA ASP A 713 -8.63 12.56 7.21
C ASP A 713 -8.29 14.00 6.79
N PRO A 714 -7.46 14.19 5.76
CA PRO A 714 -7.06 15.52 5.32
C PRO A 714 -8.20 16.31 4.66
N ALA A 715 -9.25 15.63 4.16
CA ALA A 715 -10.38 16.27 3.50
C ALA A 715 -11.29 16.98 4.50
N THR A 716 -11.57 16.33 5.62
CA THR A 716 -12.41 16.88 6.70
C THR A 716 -11.60 17.57 7.79
N GLN A 717 -10.27 17.37 7.82
CA GLN A 717 -9.39 17.80 8.91
C GLN A 717 -9.88 17.27 10.29
N ARG A 718 -10.22 15.99 10.29
CA ARG A 718 -10.71 15.26 11.46
C ARG A 718 -10.00 13.92 11.61
N TRP A 719 -10.02 13.43 12.82
CA TRP A 719 -9.54 12.09 13.11
C TRP A 719 -10.64 11.05 12.89
N GLN A 720 -10.16 9.85 12.62
CA GLN A 720 -10.98 8.65 12.52
C GLN A 720 -10.42 7.58 13.43
N ILE A 721 -11.28 6.77 14.02
CA ILE A 721 -10.94 5.52 14.68
C ILE A 721 -11.51 4.39 13.84
N VAL A 722 -10.65 3.46 13.42
CA VAL A 722 -11.03 2.32 12.60
C VAL A 722 -10.81 1.03 13.39
N CYS A 723 -11.81 0.18 13.37
CA CYS A 723 -11.71 -1.18 13.92
C CYS A 723 -12.38 -2.18 12.97
N ASN A 724 -12.08 -3.45 13.16
CA ASN A 724 -12.70 -4.53 12.44
C ASN A 724 -13.37 -5.48 13.45
N VAL A 725 -14.66 -5.65 13.33
CA VAL A 725 -15.47 -6.34 14.33
C VAL A 725 -16.02 -7.62 13.74
N ALA A 726 -15.85 -8.74 14.42
CA ALA A 726 -16.44 -10.00 13.99
C ALA A 726 -17.96 -9.87 13.84
N ALA A 727 -18.48 -10.31 12.70
CA ALA A 727 -19.90 -10.31 12.41
C ALA A 727 -20.69 -11.23 13.34
N GLY A 728 -21.97 -10.99 13.49
CA GLY A 728 -22.85 -11.83 14.31
C GLY A 728 -24.17 -11.14 14.58
N GLU A 729 -25.02 -11.79 15.37
CA GLU A 729 -26.27 -11.21 15.78
C GLU A 729 -26.10 -10.24 16.96
N ASN A 730 -26.76 -9.08 16.87
CA ASN A 730 -26.85 -8.10 17.96
C ASN A 730 -25.51 -7.69 18.59
N ARG A 731 -24.54 -7.30 17.78
CA ARG A 731 -23.30 -6.75 18.31
C ARG A 731 -23.49 -5.26 18.59
N GLU A 732 -23.26 -4.91 19.84
CA GLU A 732 -23.20 -3.50 20.25
C GLU A 732 -21.74 -3.03 20.14
N ILE A 733 -21.54 -1.92 19.45
CA ILE A 733 -20.23 -1.28 19.30
C ILE A 733 -20.33 0.14 19.83
N VAL A 734 -19.50 0.47 20.79
CA VAL A 734 -19.49 1.77 21.46
C VAL A 734 -18.11 2.39 21.31
N LEU A 735 -18.07 3.60 20.80
CA LEU A 735 -16.94 4.50 20.95
C LEU A 735 -17.24 5.40 22.15
N ASP A 736 -16.47 5.24 23.21
CA ASP A 736 -16.65 5.96 24.47
C ASP A 736 -15.41 6.78 24.81
N THR A 737 -15.58 7.82 25.59
CA THR A 737 -14.49 8.61 26.14
C THR A 737 -14.04 8.01 27.46
N VAL A 738 -12.73 7.83 27.61
CA VAL A 738 -12.13 7.48 28.89
C VAL A 738 -12.01 8.77 29.70
N ASN A 739 -12.71 8.86 30.82
CA ASN A 739 -12.46 9.94 31.77
C ASN A 739 -11.05 9.72 32.35
N GLU A 740 -10.14 10.68 32.10
CA GLU A 740 -8.80 10.72 32.70
C GLU A 740 -8.85 10.85 34.21
#